data_6e55be80e992bde15009a4ceca434845
#
_entry.id   6e55be80e992bde15009a4ceca434845
#
_cell.length_a   1.000
_cell.length_b   1.000
_cell.length_c   1.000
_cell.angle_alpha   90.00
_cell.angle_beta   90.00
_cell.angle_gamma   90.00
#
_symmetry.space_group_name_H-M   'P 1'
#
loop_
_entity.id
_entity.type
_entity.pdbx_description
1 polymer ?
#
loop_
_entity_poly.entity_id
_entity_poly.type
_entity_poly.pdbx_seq_one_letter_code
_entity_poly.pdbx_strand_id
1 'polypeptide(L)'
;MKRLVVGVLAHVDSGKTTLSEALLYRAGSIRKLGRVDHRDAFLDTDALEKARGITIFAKQAVLTLPAGTVTGTPLEETQITLLDTPGHVDFSAEAERTLQVLDYAVLVISGTDGIQSHTMTLWRLLERYHVPTFIYVNKMDLPGADKALRLRELRGRFGDGCVDFTPTVPAEERAEALGVCSEPLMEAVLATGTVPQADLITAITRRQVFPCYFGAALRLDGIDDLLNGLQRDTRMPPDTGSFGARIFKIGADESGARMTYLKVTDGVLKVKSNLVSRPDARVEFEEKADQLRVYSGSKYRLVSEAPAGTVCAVLGPTKTYPGQGLGVQPDARQPMLEPVLNYRVELPEGADPHNALLALRTLEDEDPQLHVVWNAALGEIHLQLMGEIQLEILQSVLQSRFGLEVAFGEGGILYKETISAPVEGVGHYEPLRHYAEVHLLLEPGEPGSGLQFASICRTDALDLNWQRLILTHLAERSHPGVLAGAPLTDVKITLTAGRAHIKHTEGGDFRQATYRAVRQGLRTAAARGQAVLLEPWYDFRLEVPQDCVGRAMADLQRRCAEFSTPENEDGLAVITGKAPVAEMRGCAREVTAYTRGAGRLSCMPRGYAPCHNTEAVLEAIGYQPDADTENPADSVFCSHGAGYLVKWDEVPAHAHVASGLGRNAPGAQQAKQEEANASDEASDARRRAAAYCGTLEQDKELLAIFERTYGPIKRRGEAAGQHDQLAARKAFRSVGPSQNRTPAAPPPSGPEYLLVDGYNVIFAWDELKKIAAENLDAARRRLMDILCNYAGYRKCVPILVFDAYRVKGAGREQETWHNLHVIYTREAETADMFIERATHELAKNHRVRVVSSDGAEQIIILGNGALRVSARAFEREVRAVEAEIREFLDQ
;
A
#
# COMPACT_ATOMS: atom_id res chain seq x y z
N MET A 1 -13.23 28.52 -23.91
CA MET A 1 -13.80 27.17 -23.89
C MET A 1 -13.48 26.54 -22.51
N LYS A 2 -14.49 26.30 -21.73
CA LYS A 2 -14.41 25.66 -20.40
C LYS A 2 -14.28 24.15 -20.59
N ARG A 3 -13.35 23.47 -19.86
CA ARG A 3 -13.17 22.01 -19.87
C ARG A 3 -13.43 21.48 -18.48
N LEU A 4 -14.30 20.47 -18.38
CA LEU A 4 -14.70 19.87 -17.11
C LEU A 4 -14.67 18.35 -17.22
N VAL A 5 -14.30 17.70 -16.15
CA VAL A 5 -14.41 16.25 -15.97
C VAL A 5 -15.55 15.98 -14.99
N VAL A 6 -16.61 15.35 -15.47
CA VAL A 6 -17.83 15.09 -14.70
C VAL A 6 -18.05 13.60 -14.57
N GLY A 7 -18.10 13.10 -13.34
CA GLY A 7 -18.41 11.69 -13.06
C GLY A 7 -19.90 11.48 -12.87
N VAL A 8 -20.45 10.41 -13.42
CA VAL A 8 -21.82 9.96 -13.14
C VAL A 8 -21.74 8.76 -12.21
N LEU A 9 -22.30 8.91 -11.01
CA LEU A 9 -22.28 7.92 -9.94
C LEU A 9 -23.70 7.55 -9.56
N ALA A 10 -23.93 6.28 -9.26
CA ALA A 10 -25.24 5.79 -8.86
C ALA A 10 -25.14 4.44 -8.18
N HIS A 11 -26.15 4.11 -7.38
CA HIS A 11 -26.43 2.73 -7.05
C HIS A 11 -26.92 1.95 -8.28
N VAL A 12 -26.78 0.65 -8.27
CA VAL A 12 -27.27 -0.26 -9.32
C VAL A 12 -28.75 0.07 -9.63
N ASP A 13 -29.13 -0.04 -10.87
CA ASP A 13 -30.49 0.19 -11.38
C ASP A 13 -31.05 1.62 -11.21
N SER A 14 -30.33 2.59 -10.67
CA SER A 14 -30.79 3.99 -10.61
C SER A 14 -30.87 4.68 -11.98
N GLY A 15 -30.37 4.03 -13.03
CA GLY A 15 -30.39 4.53 -14.41
C GLY A 15 -29.20 5.41 -14.79
N LYS A 16 -28.05 5.15 -14.23
CA LYS A 16 -26.78 5.84 -14.47
C LYS A 16 -26.41 5.89 -15.95
N THR A 17 -26.27 4.73 -16.60
CA THR A 17 -25.93 4.62 -18.02
C THR A 17 -27.01 5.25 -18.90
N THR A 18 -28.29 5.12 -18.54
CA THR A 18 -29.40 5.78 -19.23
C THR A 18 -29.27 7.31 -19.18
N LEU A 19 -28.86 7.87 -18.01
CA LEU A 19 -28.62 9.30 -17.89
C LEU A 19 -27.40 9.72 -18.75
N SER A 20 -26.32 8.96 -18.69
CA SER A 20 -25.10 9.23 -19.49
C SER A 20 -25.43 9.24 -20.99
N GLU A 21 -26.22 8.26 -21.48
CA GLU A 21 -26.71 8.21 -22.86
C GLU A 21 -27.60 9.42 -23.22
N ALA A 22 -28.52 9.79 -22.32
CA ALA A 22 -29.41 10.94 -22.52
C ALA A 22 -28.65 12.28 -22.63
N LEU A 23 -27.64 12.47 -21.79
CA LEU A 23 -26.75 13.65 -21.83
C LEU A 23 -25.98 13.72 -23.17
N LEU A 24 -25.39 12.58 -23.59
CA LEU A 24 -24.69 12.51 -24.90
C LEU A 24 -25.60 12.74 -26.09
N TYR A 25 -26.82 12.20 -26.05
CA TYR A 25 -27.82 12.39 -27.11
C TYR A 25 -28.29 13.85 -27.21
N ARG A 26 -28.62 14.48 -26.09
CA ARG A 26 -29.05 15.90 -26.04
C ARG A 26 -27.94 16.86 -26.44
N ALA A 27 -26.70 16.56 -26.11
CA ALA A 27 -25.53 17.33 -26.56
C ALA A 27 -25.14 17.05 -28.01
N GLY A 28 -25.83 16.15 -28.72
CA GLY A 28 -25.58 15.80 -30.11
C GLY A 28 -24.32 14.98 -30.36
N SER A 29 -23.71 14.46 -29.32
CA SER A 29 -22.50 13.63 -29.42
C SER A 29 -22.81 12.23 -29.98
N ILE A 30 -24.01 11.72 -29.77
CA ILE A 30 -24.53 10.48 -30.35
C ILE A 30 -25.83 10.76 -31.12
N ARG A 31 -26.06 10.02 -32.21
CA ARG A 31 -27.23 10.21 -33.09
C ARG A 31 -28.47 9.43 -32.67
N LYS A 32 -28.31 8.38 -31.91
CA LYS A 32 -29.38 7.50 -31.42
C LYS A 32 -29.21 7.35 -29.92
N LEU A 33 -30.33 7.45 -29.20
CA LEU A 33 -30.36 7.14 -27.75
C LEU A 33 -30.19 5.63 -27.57
N GLY A 34 -29.07 5.19 -26.99
CA GLY A 34 -28.84 3.80 -26.66
C GLY A 34 -29.66 3.37 -25.44
N ARG A 35 -30.00 2.10 -25.37
CA ARG A 35 -30.71 1.51 -24.24
C ARG A 35 -30.00 0.30 -23.68
N VAL A 36 -29.82 0.27 -22.39
CA VAL A 36 -29.18 -0.85 -21.67
C VAL A 36 -29.98 -2.15 -21.91
N ASP A 37 -31.32 -2.08 -21.83
CA ASP A 37 -32.22 -3.23 -22.03
C ASP A 37 -32.06 -3.85 -23.45
N HIS A 38 -31.74 -3.02 -24.45
CA HIS A 38 -31.53 -3.46 -25.82
C HIS A 38 -30.06 -3.79 -26.13
N ARG A 39 -29.16 -3.65 -25.16
CA ARG A 39 -27.70 -3.88 -25.29
C ARG A 39 -27.04 -3.06 -26.40
N ASP A 40 -27.62 -1.88 -26.72
CA ASP A 40 -27.13 -0.98 -27.76
C ASP A 40 -26.64 0.37 -27.19
N ALA A 41 -26.40 0.46 -25.87
CA ALA A 41 -25.84 1.65 -25.25
C ALA A 41 -24.42 1.93 -25.77
N PHE A 42 -24.13 3.21 -26.06
CA PHE A 42 -22.85 3.66 -26.61
C PHE A 42 -21.68 3.44 -25.64
N LEU A 43 -21.94 3.56 -24.34
CA LEU A 43 -20.94 3.40 -23.29
C LEU A 43 -20.69 1.92 -22.92
N ASP A 44 -21.66 1.04 -23.09
CA ASP A 44 -21.49 -0.39 -22.82
C ASP A 44 -20.72 -1.07 -23.97
N THR A 45 -19.40 -0.97 -23.93
CA THR A 45 -18.53 -1.50 -24.99
C THR A 45 -18.09 -2.93 -24.75
N ASP A 46 -18.03 -3.37 -23.50
CA ASP A 46 -17.55 -4.70 -23.09
C ASP A 46 -18.65 -5.78 -23.25
N ALA A 47 -18.27 -6.98 -23.67
CA ALA A 47 -19.18 -8.10 -23.85
C ALA A 47 -19.75 -8.60 -22.51
N LEU A 48 -18.95 -8.58 -21.44
CA LEU A 48 -19.38 -8.97 -20.09
C LEU A 48 -20.39 -7.99 -19.49
N GLU A 49 -20.14 -6.69 -19.66
CA GLU A 49 -21.08 -5.63 -19.26
C GLU A 49 -22.43 -5.79 -19.96
N LYS A 50 -22.41 -6.01 -21.28
CA LYS A 50 -23.64 -6.27 -22.08
C LYS A 50 -24.39 -7.53 -21.67
N ALA A 51 -23.65 -8.59 -21.31
CA ALA A 51 -24.27 -9.85 -20.89
C ALA A 51 -24.98 -9.72 -19.54
N ARG A 52 -24.43 -8.92 -18.61
CA ARG A 52 -24.93 -8.77 -17.25
C ARG A 52 -25.79 -7.53 -17.02
N GLY A 53 -25.72 -6.54 -17.91
CA GLY A 53 -26.43 -5.27 -17.78
C GLY A 53 -25.89 -4.38 -16.68
N ILE A 54 -24.62 -4.56 -16.25
CA ILE A 54 -23.95 -3.76 -15.22
C ILE A 54 -22.67 -3.13 -15.80
N THR A 55 -22.37 -1.90 -15.39
CA THR A 55 -21.09 -1.25 -15.71
C THR A 55 -20.02 -1.77 -14.74
N ILE A 56 -18.95 -2.31 -15.28
CA ILE A 56 -17.82 -2.90 -14.53
C ILE A 56 -16.63 -1.93 -14.54
N PHE A 57 -16.33 -1.35 -15.69
CA PHE A 57 -15.19 -0.47 -15.90
C PHE A 57 -15.63 0.97 -16.12
N ALA A 58 -14.88 1.92 -15.57
CA ALA A 58 -15.14 3.33 -15.85
C ALA A 58 -14.94 3.63 -17.34
N LYS A 59 -15.95 4.24 -17.97
CA LYS A 59 -15.97 4.60 -19.40
C LYS A 59 -15.93 6.10 -19.55
N GLN A 60 -15.33 6.54 -20.65
CA GLN A 60 -15.19 7.96 -20.99
C GLN A 60 -15.97 8.31 -22.26
N ALA A 61 -16.69 9.43 -22.21
CA ALA A 61 -17.27 10.05 -23.40
C ALA A 61 -17.08 11.57 -23.34
N VAL A 62 -16.99 12.20 -24.50
CA VAL A 62 -16.82 13.66 -24.61
C VAL A 62 -18.06 14.26 -25.24
N LEU A 63 -18.62 15.28 -24.59
CA LEU A 63 -19.69 16.10 -25.12
C LEU A 63 -19.27 17.58 -25.13
N THR A 64 -19.82 18.35 -26.07
CA THR A 64 -19.55 19.78 -26.17
C THR A 64 -20.89 20.52 -26.20
N LEU A 65 -21.03 21.46 -25.26
CA LEU A 65 -22.16 22.37 -25.18
C LEU A 65 -21.75 23.69 -25.81
N PRO A 66 -22.50 24.17 -26.83
CA PRO A 66 -22.17 25.42 -27.51
C PRO A 66 -22.36 26.61 -26.57
N ALA A 67 -21.67 27.71 -26.88
CA ALA A 67 -21.94 28.98 -26.26
C ALA A 67 -23.39 29.41 -26.57
N GLY A 68 -24.05 30.00 -25.56
CA GLY A 68 -25.46 30.40 -25.69
C GLY A 68 -25.87 31.38 -24.60
N THR A 69 -27.19 31.55 -24.45
CA THR A 69 -27.76 32.38 -23.38
C THR A 69 -28.99 31.64 -22.81
N VAL A 70 -29.00 31.41 -21.54
CA VAL A 70 -30.14 30.83 -20.82
C VAL A 70 -30.64 31.85 -19.78
N THR A 71 -31.92 32.21 -19.84
CA THR A 71 -32.53 33.19 -18.92
C THR A 71 -31.73 34.48 -18.77
N GLY A 72 -31.13 34.99 -19.89
CA GLY A 72 -30.34 36.22 -19.86
C GLY A 72 -28.87 36.05 -19.38
N THR A 73 -28.47 34.89 -18.91
CA THR A 73 -27.10 34.62 -18.53
C THR A 73 -26.31 34.05 -19.70
N PRO A 74 -25.18 34.66 -20.09
CA PRO A 74 -24.33 34.12 -21.17
C PRO A 74 -23.66 32.81 -20.70
N LEU A 75 -23.74 31.80 -21.55
CA LEU A 75 -23.08 30.50 -21.35
C LEU A 75 -21.84 30.43 -22.22
N GLU A 76 -20.73 30.05 -21.58
CA GLU A 76 -19.48 29.80 -22.29
C GLU A 76 -19.50 28.42 -22.96
N GLU A 77 -18.88 28.30 -24.12
CA GLU A 77 -18.64 26.98 -24.73
C GLU A 77 -17.95 26.05 -23.75
N THR A 78 -18.61 24.93 -23.49
CA THR A 78 -18.15 23.99 -22.46
C THR A 78 -17.97 22.59 -23.02
N GLN A 79 -16.77 22.05 -22.90
CA GLN A 79 -16.47 20.66 -23.18
C GLN A 79 -16.51 19.86 -21.85
N ILE A 80 -17.36 18.85 -21.79
CA ILE A 80 -17.46 17.95 -20.64
C ILE A 80 -16.93 16.58 -21.05
N THR A 81 -15.93 16.11 -20.30
CA THR A 81 -15.53 14.70 -20.33
C THR A 81 -16.36 13.97 -19.28
N LEU A 82 -17.30 13.16 -19.74
CA LEU A 82 -18.16 12.36 -18.90
C LEU A 82 -17.44 11.06 -18.56
N LEU A 83 -17.34 10.73 -17.26
CA LEU A 83 -16.84 9.45 -16.76
C LEU A 83 -18.00 8.67 -16.15
N ASP A 84 -18.42 7.60 -16.85
CA ASP A 84 -19.43 6.66 -16.35
C ASP A 84 -18.76 5.65 -15.44
N THR A 85 -19.09 5.64 -14.15
CA THR A 85 -18.44 4.81 -13.14
C THR A 85 -19.21 3.51 -12.88
N PRO A 86 -18.58 2.44 -12.35
CA PRO A 86 -19.32 1.27 -11.90
C PRO A 86 -20.37 1.62 -10.84
N GLY A 87 -21.53 0.96 -10.91
CA GLY A 87 -22.61 1.15 -9.94
C GLY A 87 -22.70 0.05 -8.88
N HIS A 88 -21.97 -1.06 -9.06
CA HIS A 88 -21.99 -2.19 -8.13
C HIS A 88 -20.93 -2.03 -7.03
N VAL A 89 -21.27 -2.51 -5.82
CA VAL A 89 -20.41 -2.38 -4.62
C VAL A 89 -19.05 -3.06 -4.83
N ASP A 90 -19.01 -4.22 -5.47
CA ASP A 90 -17.77 -4.97 -5.73
C ASP A 90 -16.76 -4.19 -6.57
N PHE A 91 -17.22 -3.19 -7.36
CA PHE A 91 -16.37 -2.32 -8.19
C PHE A 91 -16.20 -0.91 -7.63
N SER A 92 -16.54 -0.72 -6.37
CA SER A 92 -16.44 0.59 -5.71
C SER A 92 -15.02 1.14 -5.69
N ALA A 93 -14.02 0.27 -5.72
CA ALA A 93 -12.61 0.64 -5.83
C ALA A 93 -12.27 1.37 -7.15
N GLU A 94 -12.82 0.90 -8.27
CA GLU A 94 -12.70 1.57 -9.57
C GLU A 94 -13.42 2.93 -9.56
N ALA A 95 -14.60 2.98 -8.92
CA ALA A 95 -15.31 4.24 -8.72
C ALA A 95 -14.49 5.21 -7.87
N GLU A 96 -13.90 4.77 -6.75
CA GLU A 96 -13.06 5.59 -5.88
C GLU A 96 -11.84 6.16 -6.61
N ARG A 97 -11.16 5.35 -7.43
CA ARG A 97 -10.04 5.82 -8.27
C ARG A 97 -10.48 6.92 -9.25
N THR A 98 -11.67 6.76 -9.84
CA THR A 98 -12.22 7.74 -10.77
C THR A 98 -12.55 9.07 -10.09
N LEU A 99 -13.02 9.06 -8.81
CA LEU A 99 -13.33 10.29 -8.06
C LEU A 99 -12.13 11.25 -7.95
N GLN A 100 -10.91 10.73 -7.95
CA GLN A 100 -9.68 11.52 -7.79
C GLN A 100 -9.39 12.48 -8.95
N VAL A 101 -10.08 12.30 -10.09
CA VAL A 101 -9.89 13.12 -11.28
C VAL A 101 -11.12 13.92 -11.67
N LEU A 102 -12.20 13.85 -10.90
CA LEU A 102 -13.42 14.61 -11.16
C LEU A 102 -13.27 16.09 -10.77
N ASP A 103 -13.85 16.97 -11.58
CA ASP A 103 -14.11 18.35 -11.20
C ASP A 103 -15.47 18.50 -10.53
N TYR A 104 -16.45 17.73 -11.02
CA TYR A 104 -17.81 17.64 -10.50
C TYR A 104 -18.35 16.22 -10.63
N ALA A 105 -19.34 15.91 -9.82
CA ALA A 105 -20.06 14.66 -9.88
C ALA A 105 -21.55 14.90 -10.10
N VAL A 106 -22.20 13.97 -10.80
CA VAL A 106 -23.65 13.84 -10.86
C VAL A 106 -24.02 12.56 -10.13
N LEU A 107 -24.61 12.69 -8.96
CA LEU A 107 -25.11 11.57 -8.16
C LEU A 107 -26.56 11.27 -8.60
N VAL A 108 -26.76 10.09 -9.16
CA VAL A 108 -28.09 9.66 -9.68
C VAL A 108 -28.79 8.84 -8.61
N ILE A 109 -30.02 9.23 -8.30
CA ILE A 109 -30.87 8.59 -7.30
C ILE A 109 -32.18 8.17 -7.98
N SER A 110 -32.70 7.00 -7.63
CA SER A 110 -34.01 6.55 -8.13
C SER A 110 -35.14 7.31 -7.44
N GLY A 111 -36.09 7.86 -8.19
CA GLY A 111 -37.26 8.52 -7.68
C GLY A 111 -38.20 7.58 -6.94
N THR A 112 -38.22 6.28 -7.30
CA THR A 112 -38.99 5.25 -6.63
C THR A 112 -38.32 4.69 -5.40
N ASP A 113 -37.00 4.37 -5.49
CA ASP A 113 -36.29 3.62 -4.44
C ASP A 113 -35.58 4.54 -3.41
N GLY A 114 -35.38 5.81 -3.75
CA GLY A 114 -34.72 6.79 -2.88
C GLY A 114 -33.23 6.56 -2.67
N ILE A 115 -32.74 6.96 -1.50
CA ILE A 115 -31.32 6.82 -1.13
C ILE A 115 -31.05 5.40 -0.66
N GLN A 116 -30.23 4.70 -1.42
CA GLN A 116 -29.76 3.34 -1.16
C GLN A 116 -28.47 3.32 -0.34
N SER A 117 -28.13 2.18 0.24
CA SER A 117 -26.92 2.05 1.07
C SER A 117 -25.64 2.42 0.31
N HIS A 118 -25.48 1.94 -0.92
CA HIS A 118 -24.34 2.29 -1.75
C HIS A 118 -24.29 3.79 -2.10
N THR A 119 -25.43 4.45 -2.24
CA THR A 119 -25.49 5.91 -2.42
C THR A 119 -24.85 6.65 -1.23
N MET A 120 -25.02 6.14 0.00
CA MET A 120 -24.37 6.72 1.19
C MET A 120 -22.83 6.54 1.15
N THR A 121 -22.32 5.42 0.65
CA THR A 121 -20.88 5.25 0.47
C THR A 121 -20.33 6.21 -0.58
N LEU A 122 -20.99 6.29 -1.73
CA LEU A 122 -20.61 7.25 -2.76
C LEU A 122 -20.61 8.68 -2.23
N TRP A 123 -21.62 9.02 -1.38
CA TRP A 123 -21.68 10.34 -0.75
C TRP A 123 -20.49 10.61 0.18
N ARG A 124 -20.12 9.65 1.04
CA ARG A 124 -18.94 9.74 1.93
C ARG A 124 -17.63 9.86 1.12
N LEU A 125 -17.51 9.10 0.03
CA LEU A 125 -16.37 9.21 -0.88
C LEU A 125 -16.28 10.58 -1.55
N LEU A 126 -17.42 11.11 -2.06
CA LEU A 126 -17.51 12.44 -2.63
C LEU A 126 -17.13 13.53 -1.62
N GLU A 127 -17.50 13.36 -0.35
CA GLU A 127 -17.11 14.24 0.74
C GLU A 127 -15.60 14.16 1.03
N ARG A 128 -15.05 12.95 1.17
CA ARG A 128 -13.61 12.72 1.42
C ARG A 128 -12.71 13.34 0.35
N TYR A 129 -13.12 13.23 -0.90
CA TYR A 129 -12.38 13.78 -2.04
C TYR A 129 -12.78 15.22 -2.38
N HIS A 130 -13.67 15.84 -1.60
CA HIS A 130 -14.18 17.21 -1.77
C HIS A 130 -14.72 17.47 -3.18
N VAL A 131 -15.36 16.47 -3.81
CA VAL A 131 -15.92 16.59 -5.16
C VAL A 131 -17.25 17.35 -5.11
N PRO A 132 -17.40 18.51 -5.76
CA PRO A 132 -18.66 19.24 -5.88
C PRO A 132 -19.69 18.37 -6.58
N THR A 133 -20.91 18.29 -6.04
CA THR A 133 -21.89 17.28 -6.44
C THR A 133 -23.20 17.90 -6.87
N PHE A 134 -23.68 17.52 -8.05
CA PHE A 134 -25.04 17.72 -8.53
C PHE A 134 -25.83 16.43 -8.25
N ILE A 135 -27.11 16.55 -7.96
CA ILE A 135 -27.99 15.41 -7.71
C ILE A 135 -29.03 15.35 -8.81
N TYR A 136 -29.19 14.19 -9.43
CA TYR A 136 -30.26 13.93 -10.40
C TYR A 136 -31.16 12.80 -9.93
N VAL A 137 -32.42 13.15 -9.57
CA VAL A 137 -33.42 12.17 -9.18
C VAL A 137 -34.11 11.69 -10.45
N ASN A 138 -33.81 10.46 -10.84
CA ASN A 138 -34.25 9.82 -12.06
C ASN A 138 -35.55 9.02 -11.87
N LYS A 139 -36.15 8.56 -12.96
CA LYS A 139 -37.37 7.71 -12.94
C LYS A 139 -38.59 8.43 -12.29
N MET A 140 -38.68 9.74 -12.41
CA MET A 140 -39.80 10.52 -11.85
C MET A 140 -41.12 10.28 -12.60
N ASP A 141 -41.07 9.59 -13.73
CA ASP A 141 -42.25 9.16 -14.54
C ASP A 141 -42.92 7.87 -14.06
N LEU A 142 -42.30 7.17 -13.10
CA LEU A 142 -42.83 5.92 -12.59
C LEU A 142 -43.83 6.15 -11.43
N PRO A 143 -44.81 5.26 -11.29
CA PRO A 143 -45.73 5.28 -10.15
C PRO A 143 -44.96 5.15 -8.82
N GLY A 144 -45.30 5.97 -7.82
CA GLY A 144 -44.64 6.01 -6.51
C GLY A 144 -43.52 7.03 -6.40
N ALA A 145 -43.08 7.65 -7.51
CA ALA A 145 -42.11 8.75 -7.44
C ALA A 145 -42.77 10.04 -6.93
N ASP A 146 -42.30 10.56 -5.82
CA ASP A 146 -42.74 11.81 -5.20
C ASP A 146 -41.56 12.76 -5.00
N LYS A 147 -41.59 13.88 -5.70
CA LYS A 147 -40.56 14.91 -5.64
C LYS A 147 -40.37 15.51 -4.25
N ALA A 148 -41.48 15.82 -3.55
CA ALA A 148 -41.42 16.42 -2.24
C ALA A 148 -40.89 15.45 -1.18
N LEU A 149 -41.24 14.16 -1.28
CA LEU A 149 -40.69 13.11 -0.43
C LEU A 149 -39.19 12.94 -0.65
N ARG A 150 -38.77 12.86 -1.90
CA ARG A 150 -37.33 12.67 -2.23
C ARG A 150 -36.49 13.88 -1.79
N LEU A 151 -36.98 15.11 -1.96
CA LEU A 151 -36.25 16.30 -1.50
C LEU A 151 -36.11 16.35 0.02
N ARG A 152 -37.14 15.93 0.76
CA ARG A 152 -37.07 15.79 2.23
C ARG A 152 -36.06 14.71 2.66
N GLU A 153 -36.06 13.58 1.99
CA GLU A 153 -35.09 12.51 2.24
C GLU A 153 -33.64 12.97 1.97
N LEU A 154 -33.41 13.67 0.84
CA LEU A 154 -32.11 14.24 0.49
C LEU A 154 -31.62 15.21 1.57
N ARG A 155 -32.47 16.13 2.01
CA ARG A 155 -32.13 17.07 3.10
C ARG A 155 -31.85 16.34 4.41
N GLY A 156 -32.64 15.34 4.76
CA GLY A 156 -32.44 14.56 5.99
C GLY A 156 -31.17 13.74 6.03
N ARG A 157 -30.66 13.30 4.87
CA ARG A 157 -29.49 12.42 4.77
C ARG A 157 -28.20 13.15 4.36
N PHE A 158 -28.31 14.15 3.47
CA PHE A 158 -27.16 14.86 2.90
C PHE A 158 -27.04 16.31 3.39
N GLY A 159 -28.04 16.79 4.11
CA GLY A 159 -28.09 18.13 4.71
C GLY A 159 -28.93 19.13 3.92
N ASP A 160 -29.18 20.29 4.56
CA ASP A 160 -30.01 21.36 4.02
C ASP A 160 -29.47 21.99 2.72
N GLY A 161 -28.22 21.75 2.39
CA GLY A 161 -27.61 22.17 1.12
C GLY A 161 -28.25 21.57 -0.14
N CYS A 162 -29.13 20.55 0.00
CA CYS A 162 -29.89 19.99 -1.12
C CYS A 162 -31.02 20.95 -1.55
N VAL A 163 -30.80 21.69 -2.64
CA VAL A 163 -31.73 22.71 -3.14
C VAL A 163 -32.27 22.31 -4.52
N ASP A 164 -33.59 22.48 -4.72
CA ASP A 164 -34.28 22.21 -5.99
C ASP A 164 -33.95 23.28 -7.05
N PHE A 165 -33.32 22.85 -8.15
CA PHE A 165 -32.92 23.71 -9.28
C PHE A 165 -33.83 23.54 -10.50
N THR A 166 -34.92 22.79 -10.40
CA THR A 166 -35.86 22.68 -11.52
C THR A 166 -36.47 24.06 -11.86
N PRO A 167 -36.69 24.35 -13.14
CA PRO A 167 -37.25 25.67 -13.54
C PRO A 167 -38.63 25.99 -12.98
N THR A 168 -39.35 24.95 -12.51
CA THR A 168 -40.70 25.13 -11.92
C THR A 168 -40.68 25.79 -10.55
N VAL A 169 -39.53 25.84 -9.88
CA VAL A 169 -39.40 26.49 -8.56
C VAL A 169 -39.25 28.02 -8.74
N PRO A 170 -40.08 28.84 -8.06
CA PRO A 170 -39.97 30.29 -8.10
C PRO A 170 -38.57 30.76 -7.68
N ALA A 171 -38.05 31.83 -8.31
CA ALA A 171 -36.71 32.33 -8.03
C ALA A 171 -36.55 32.80 -6.57
N GLU A 172 -37.62 33.37 -5.98
CA GLU A 172 -37.66 33.83 -4.59
C GLU A 172 -37.51 32.64 -3.62
N GLU A 173 -38.29 31.58 -3.82
CA GLU A 173 -38.26 30.36 -3.00
C GLU A 173 -36.88 29.68 -3.09
N ARG A 174 -36.28 29.65 -4.29
CA ARG A 174 -34.92 29.13 -4.49
C ARG A 174 -33.90 30.02 -3.77
N ALA A 175 -34.00 31.33 -3.84
CA ALA A 175 -33.10 32.27 -3.16
C ALA A 175 -33.16 32.07 -1.64
N GLU A 176 -34.36 31.95 -1.06
CA GLU A 176 -34.54 31.64 0.36
C GLU A 176 -33.88 30.34 0.77
N ALA A 177 -34.10 29.25 0.00
CA ALA A 177 -33.46 27.95 0.24
C ALA A 177 -31.94 28.02 0.16
N LEU A 178 -31.39 28.80 -0.77
CA LEU A 178 -29.95 29.00 -0.91
C LEU A 178 -29.40 29.84 0.26
N GLY A 179 -30.14 30.81 0.77
CA GLY A 179 -29.74 31.63 1.91
C GLY A 179 -29.46 30.80 3.18
N VAL A 180 -30.19 29.71 3.38
CA VAL A 180 -30.00 28.83 4.55
C VAL A 180 -28.67 28.03 4.46
N CYS A 181 -28.12 27.89 3.27
CA CYS A 181 -26.96 26.99 3.05
C CYS A 181 -25.62 27.56 3.54
N SER A 182 -25.47 28.88 3.56
CA SER A 182 -24.24 29.53 4.06
C SER A 182 -24.45 31.03 4.40
N GLU A 183 -23.68 31.56 5.32
CA GLU A 183 -23.74 32.95 5.74
C GLU A 183 -23.57 33.95 4.57
N PRO A 184 -22.59 33.81 3.64
CA PRO A 184 -22.47 34.72 2.51
C PRO A 184 -23.68 34.71 1.55
N LEU A 185 -24.32 33.54 1.37
CA LEU A 185 -25.54 33.46 0.57
C LEU A 185 -26.72 34.10 1.28
N MET A 186 -26.84 33.95 2.60
CA MET A 186 -27.85 34.61 3.41
C MET A 186 -27.73 36.13 3.31
N GLU A 187 -26.53 36.68 3.48
CA GLU A 187 -26.27 38.11 3.35
C GLU A 187 -26.66 38.64 1.94
N ALA A 188 -26.32 37.90 0.88
CA ALA A 188 -26.69 38.26 -0.48
C ALA A 188 -28.21 38.30 -0.69
N VAL A 189 -28.92 37.28 -0.20
CA VAL A 189 -30.40 37.21 -0.28
C VAL A 189 -31.05 38.34 0.51
N LEU A 190 -30.60 38.64 1.73
CA LEU A 190 -31.10 39.74 2.55
C LEU A 190 -30.84 41.11 1.92
N ALA A 191 -29.70 41.28 1.24
CA ALA A 191 -29.35 42.57 0.63
C ALA A 191 -30.07 42.83 -0.71
N THR A 192 -30.26 41.80 -1.57
CA THR A 192 -30.72 41.99 -2.95
C THR A 192 -31.91 41.12 -3.35
N GLY A 193 -32.33 40.20 -2.48
CA GLY A 193 -33.38 39.19 -2.81
C GLY A 193 -32.90 38.10 -3.77
N THR A 194 -31.62 38.11 -4.16
CA THR A 194 -31.06 37.18 -5.16
C THR A 194 -29.67 36.76 -4.75
N VAL A 195 -29.23 35.58 -5.25
CA VAL A 195 -27.85 35.09 -5.05
C VAL A 195 -27.02 35.41 -6.28
N PRO A 196 -25.86 36.09 -6.15
CA PRO A 196 -24.95 36.29 -7.27
C PRO A 196 -24.39 34.96 -7.78
N GLN A 197 -24.27 34.83 -9.12
CA GLN A 197 -23.80 33.58 -9.76
C GLN A 197 -22.41 33.13 -9.29
N ALA A 198 -21.52 34.06 -9.01
CA ALA A 198 -20.15 33.76 -8.55
C ALA A 198 -20.17 33.15 -7.13
N ASP A 199 -21.06 33.62 -6.25
CA ASP A 199 -21.19 33.12 -4.89
C ASP A 199 -21.86 31.75 -4.87
N LEU A 200 -22.85 31.53 -5.74
CA LEU A 200 -23.47 30.22 -5.94
C LEU A 200 -22.42 29.18 -6.42
N ILE A 201 -21.64 29.51 -7.44
CA ILE A 201 -20.57 28.61 -7.95
C ILE A 201 -19.56 28.31 -6.82
N THR A 202 -19.24 29.31 -6.02
CA THR A 202 -18.33 29.15 -4.88
C THR A 202 -18.91 28.21 -3.80
N ALA A 203 -20.18 28.37 -3.46
CA ALA A 203 -20.89 27.51 -2.51
C ALA A 203 -21.00 26.06 -3.01
N ILE A 204 -21.29 25.85 -4.30
CA ILE A 204 -21.29 24.52 -4.93
C ILE A 204 -19.88 23.91 -4.87
N THR A 205 -18.85 24.68 -5.23
CA THR A 205 -17.46 24.19 -5.21
C THR A 205 -17.00 23.82 -3.78
N ARG A 206 -17.49 24.51 -2.76
CA ARG A 206 -17.22 24.23 -1.34
C ARG A 206 -18.14 23.16 -0.74
N ARG A 207 -19.00 22.55 -1.54
CA ARG A 207 -19.97 21.53 -1.09
C ARG A 207 -20.93 22.05 -0.01
N GLN A 208 -21.31 23.32 -0.09
CA GLN A 208 -22.33 23.92 0.75
C GLN A 208 -23.71 23.88 0.10
N VAL A 209 -23.75 23.85 -1.25
CA VAL A 209 -24.97 23.72 -2.06
C VAL A 209 -24.84 22.53 -2.99
N PHE A 210 -25.89 21.72 -3.05
CA PHE A 210 -26.02 20.54 -3.93
C PHE A 210 -27.24 20.75 -4.83
N PRO A 211 -27.05 21.21 -6.09
CA PRO A 211 -28.16 21.39 -7.00
C PRO A 211 -28.88 20.09 -7.30
N CYS A 212 -30.18 20.04 -7.00
CA CYS A 212 -31.03 18.88 -7.24
C CYS A 212 -31.90 19.10 -8.49
N TYR A 213 -31.86 18.14 -9.39
CA TYR A 213 -32.70 18.08 -10.60
C TYR A 213 -33.55 16.84 -10.56
N PHE A 214 -34.77 16.94 -11.12
CA PHE A 214 -35.75 15.85 -11.13
C PHE A 214 -36.19 15.58 -12.55
N GLY A 215 -36.27 14.31 -12.96
CA GLY A 215 -36.63 13.98 -14.32
C GLY A 215 -36.69 12.48 -14.60
N ALA A 216 -36.81 12.16 -15.89
CA ALA A 216 -36.84 10.79 -16.41
C ALA A 216 -35.89 10.70 -17.59
N ALA A 217 -34.67 10.18 -17.37
CA ALA A 217 -33.61 10.12 -18.36
C ALA A 217 -34.04 9.37 -19.64
N LEU A 218 -34.84 8.30 -19.48
CA LEU A 218 -35.36 7.52 -20.60
C LEU A 218 -36.29 8.33 -21.52
N ARG A 219 -36.98 9.32 -20.94
CA ARG A 219 -37.90 10.23 -21.68
C ARG A 219 -37.26 11.56 -22.03
N LEU A 220 -36.03 11.77 -21.66
CA LEU A 220 -35.24 13.01 -21.77
C LEU A 220 -35.80 14.18 -20.93
N ASP A 221 -36.64 13.91 -19.96
CA ASP A 221 -37.21 14.92 -19.06
C ASP A 221 -36.13 15.38 -18.05
N GLY A 222 -35.98 16.73 -17.87
CA GLY A 222 -35.03 17.32 -16.95
C GLY A 222 -33.55 17.24 -17.39
N ILE A 223 -33.25 16.67 -18.57
CA ILE A 223 -31.87 16.55 -19.07
C ILE A 223 -31.31 17.90 -19.50
N ASP A 224 -32.08 18.71 -20.17
CA ASP A 224 -31.64 20.06 -20.60
C ASP A 224 -31.39 20.96 -19.39
N ASP A 225 -32.20 20.83 -18.34
CA ASP A 225 -32.03 21.59 -17.10
C ASP A 225 -30.72 21.25 -16.42
N LEU A 226 -30.40 19.95 -16.32
CA LEU A 226 -29.12 19.49 -15.78
C LEU A 226 -27.93 19.95 -16.63
N LEU A 227 -28.01 19.84 -17.97
CA LEU A 227 -26.94 20.30 -18.89
C LEU A 227 -26.71 21.81 -18.76
N ASN A 228 -27.79 22.60 -18.72
CA ASN A 228 -27.72 24.04 -18.50
C ASN A 228 -27.13 24.40 -17.14
N GLY A 229 -27.50 23.65 -16.10
CA GLY A 229 -26.92 23.79 -14.76
C GLY A 229 -25.42 23.49 -14.75
N LEU A 230 -25.00 22.37 -15.35
CA LEU A 230 -23.59 22.01 -15.46
C LEU A 230 -22.80 23.05 -16.27
N GLN A 231 -23.41 23.67 -17.29
CA GLN A 231 -22.75 24.72 -18.06
C GLN A 231 -22.69 26.06 -17.30
N ARG A 232 -23.75 26.45 -16.60
CA ARG A 232 -23.89 27.73 -15.92
C ARG A 232 -23.22 27.77 -14.54
N ASP A 233 -23.46 26.74 -13.73
CA ASP A 233 -23.20 26.73 -12.28
C ASP A 233 -21.85 26.08 -11.92
N THR A 234 -20.97 25.92 -12.89
CA THR A 234 -19.64 25.33 -12.70
C THR A 234 -18.53 26.25 -13.16
N ARG A 235 -17.35 26.05 -12.64
CA ARG A 235 -16.10 26.71 -13.10
C ARG A 235 -14.98 25.71 -13.29
N MET A 236 -14.06 26.02 -14.17
CA MET A 236 -12.82 25.28 -14.34
C MET A 236 -11.90 25.51 -13.12
N PRO A 237 -11.18 24.50 -12.64
CA PRO A 237 -10.10 24.71 -11.69
C PRO A 237 -9.07 25.72 -12.21
N PRO A 238 -8.43 26.51 -11.33
CA PRO A 238 -7.41 27.46 -11.77
C PRO A 238 -6.23 26.72 -12.40
N ASP A 239 -5.72 27.27 -13.50
CA ASP A 239 -4.55 26.79 -14.23
C ASP A 239 -3.35 27.68 -13.90
N THR A 240 -2.29 27.12 -13.31
CA THR A 240 -1.07 27.86 -12.97
C THR A 240 -0.06 27.89 -14.12
N GLY A 241 -0.31 27.10 -15.16
CA GLY A 241 0.53 26.98 -16.35
C GLY A 241 1.72 26.01 -16.19
N SER A 242 1.97 25.50 -14.99
CA SER A 242 2.96 24.47 -14.75
C SER A 242 2.35 23.08 -14.95
N PHE A 243 3.03 22.18 -15.64
CA PHE A 243 2.48 20.85 -15.89
C PHE A 243 2.15 20.09 -14.62
N GLY A 244 0.93 19.61 -14.54
CA GLY A 244 0.43 18.72 -13.51
C GLY A 244 -0.54 17.71 -14.10
N ALA A 245 -0.48 16.44 -13.66
CA ALA A 245 -1.43 15.42 -14.08
C ALA A 245 -1.68 14.41 -12.98
N ARG A 246 -2.87 13.78 -12.98
CA ARG A 246 -3.26 12.70 -12.08
C ARG A 246 -3.58 11.44 -12.87
N ILE A 247 -2.89 10.34 -12.54
CA ILE A 247 -3.16 9.02 -13.11
C ILE A 247 -4.25 8.35 -12.28
N PHE A 248 -5.30 7.84 -12.93
CA PHE A 248 -6.40 7.20 -12.22
C PHE A 248 -6.66 5.76 -12.67
N LYS A 249 -6.14 5.36 -13.84
CA LYS A 249 -6.36 4.03 -14.38
C LYS A 249 -5.18 3.60 -15.25
N ILE A 250 -4.84 2.33 -15.17
CA ILE A 250 -3.99 1.61 -16.11
C ILE A 250 -4.87 0.63 -16.87
N GLY A 251 -4.56 0.37 -18.12
CA GLY A 251 -5.24 -0.62 -18.94
C GLY A 251 -4.40 -1.03 -20.13
N ALA A 252 -4.94 -1.85 -21.00
CA ALA A 252 -4.31 -2.27 -22.24
C ALA A 252 -5.20 -1.92 -23.44
N ASP A 253 -4.58 -1.67 -24.61
CA ASP A 253 -5.32 -1.55 -25.86
C ASP A 253 -5.58 -2.92 -26.50
N GLU A 254 -6.26 -2.94 -27.66
CA GLU A 254 -6.58 -4.17 -28.40
C GLU A 254 -5.34 -4.99 -28.80
N SER A 255 -4.17 -4.37 -28.86
CA SER A 255 -2.89 -5.03 -29.13
C SER A 255 -2.17 -5.52 -27.87
N GLY A 256 -2.74 -5.28 -26.67
CA GLY A 256 -2.11 -5.56 -25.39
C GLY A 256 -1.10 -4.50 -24.93
N ALA A 257 -0.96 -3.37 -25.66
CA ALA A 257 -0.06 -2.30 -25.24
C ALA A 257 -0.60 -1.54 -24.02
N ARG A 258 0.27 -1.34 -23.02
CA ARG A 258 -0.05 -0.64 -21.77
C ARG A 258 -0.47 0.80 -22.03
N MET A 259 -1.56 1.21 -21.45
CA MET A 259 -2.10 2.57 -21.49
C MET A 259 -2.20 3.16 -20.10
N THR A 260 -1.68 4.35 -19.92
CA THR A 260 -1.81 5.16 -18.71
C THR A 260 -2.90 6.21 -18.90
N TYR A 261 -4.03 6.06 -18.21
CA TYR A 261 -5.12 7.04 -18.24
C TYR A 261 -4.87 8.10 -17.18
N LEU A 262 -4.83 9.35 -17.61
CA LEU A 262 -4.59 10.48 -16.71
C LEU A 262 -5.49 11.67 -17.07
N LYS A 263 -5.72 12.53 -16.06
CA LYS A 263 -6.24 13.88 -16.25
C LYS A 263 -5.09 14.87 -16.15
N VAL A 264 -4.94 15.75 -17.13
CA VAL A 264 -4.08 16.92 -17.00
C VAL A 264 -4.78 17.92 -16.09
N THR A 265 -4.20 18.14 -14.90
CA THR A 265 -4.78 19.02 -13.86
C THR A 265 -4.33 20.45 -14.03
N ASP A 266 -3.14 20.66 -14.61
CA ASP A 266 -2.52 21.97 -14.78
C ASP A 266 -1.60 21.97 -16.00
N GLY A 267 -1.45 23.11 -16.68
CA GLY A 267 -0.61 23.29 -17.85
C GLY A 267 -1.01 22.47 -19.07
N VAL A 268 -0.04 21.94 -19.81
CA VAL A 268 -0.25 21.23 -21.07
C VAL A 268 0.68 20.02 -21.18
N LEU A 269 0.14 18.84 -21.45
CA LEU A 269 0.89 17.65 -21.82
C LEU A 269 1.07 17.59 -23.34
N LYS A 270 2.30 17.43 -23.82
CA LYS A 270 2.61 17.29 -25.26
C LYS A 270 3.13 15.90 -25.61
N VAL A 271 2.86 15.46 -26.84
CA VAL A 271 3.46 14.23 -27.38
C VAL A 271 4.98 14.35 -27.38
N LYS A 272 5.68 13.25 -27.05
CA LYS A 272 7.14 13.16 -26.91
C LYS A 272 7.74 13.97 -25.76
N SER A 273 6.93 14.60 -24.90
CA SER A 273 7.45 15.17 -23.66
C SER A 273 7.90 14.08 -22.68
N ASN A 274 8.91 14.38 -21.88
CA ASN A 274 9.33 13.50 -20.81
C ASN A 274 8.38 13.64 -19.62
N LEU A 275 7.86 12.53 -19.17
CA LEU A 275 7.15 12.39 -17.90
C LEU A 275 8.16 11.95 -16.84
N VAL A 276 8.30 12.76 -15.81
CA VAL A 276 9.25 12.51 -14.71
C VAL A 276 8.44 12.31 -13.45
N SER A 277 8.77 11.26 -12.70
CA SER A 277 8.20 11.04 -11.37
C SER A 277 8.58 12.19 -10.43
N ARG A 278 7.75 12.44 -9.45
CA ARG A 278 8.09 13.38 -8.38
C ARG A 278 9.19 12.79 -7.47
N PRO A 279 9.96 13.63 -6.76
CA PRO A 279 10.99 13.14 -5.82
C PRO A 279 10.44 12.32 -4.64
N ASP A 280 9.14 12.50 -4.31
CA ASP A 280 8.42 11.82 -3.25
C ASP A 280 7.57 10.63 -3.77
N ALA A 281 7.68 10.28 -5.06
CA ALA A 281 6.94 9.17 -5.65
C ALA A 281 7.48 7.80 -5.21
N ARG A 282 6.60 6.80 -5.15
CA ARG A 282 6.98 5.42 -4.79
C ARG A 282 7.97 4.79 -5.78
N VAL A 283 7.93 5.22 -7.04
CA VAL A 283 8.77 4.71 -8.13
C VAL A 283 9.34 5.88 -8.90
N GLU A 284 10.65 5.97 -8.97
CA GLU A 284 11.34 6.96 -9.80
C GLU A 284 11.37 6.49 -11.25
N PHE A 285 11.00 7.38 -12.17
CA PHE A 285 11.09 7.14 -13.60
C PHE A 285 11.21 8.45 -14.39
N GLU A 286 11.76 8.33 -15.59
CA GLU A 286 11.72 9.33 -16.64
C GLU A 286 11.41 8.60 -17.94
N GLU A 287 10.18 8.75 -18.44
CA GLU A 287 9.69 8.05 -19.62
C GLU A 287 8.96 9.02 -20.57
N LYS A 288 8.87 8.68 -21.83
CA LYS A 288 8.25 9.56 -22.83
C LYS A 288 6.78 9.28 -23.03
N ALA A 289 6.00 10.34 -23.20
CA ALA A 289 4.63 10.27 -23.67
C ALA A 289 4.61 10.08 -25.19
N ASP A 290 4.63 8.82 -25.66
CA ASP A 290 4.79 8.53 -27.08
C ASP A 290 3.57 8.91 -27.90
N GLN A 291 2.38 8.70 -27.35
CA GLN A 291 1.12 8.99 -28.04
C GLN A 291 0.06 9.42 -27.02
N LEU A 292 -0.75 10.40 -27.39
CA LEU A 292 -1.90 10.85 -26.58
C LEU A 292 -3.20 10.50 -27.31
N ARG A 293 -4.09 9.76 -26.63
CA ARG A 293 -5.41 9.34 -27.12
C ARG A 293 -6.51 9.92 -26.25
N VAL A 294 -7.45 10.63 -26.83
CA VAL A 294 -8.68 11.07 -26.14
C VAL A 294 -9.82 10.19 -26.61
N TYR A 295 -10.35 9.41 -25.67
CA TYR A 295 -11.41 8.45 -25.91
C TYR A 295 -12.81 9.08 -25.86
N SER A 296 -13.74 8.52 -26.64
CA SER A 296 -15.18 8.75 -26.51
C SER A 296 -15.90 7.45 -26.91
N GLY A 297 -16.37 6.70 -25.89
CA GLY A 297 -16.81 5.32 -26.05
C GLY A 297 -15.65 4.41 -26.49
N SER A 298 -15.87 3.57 -27.50
CA SER A 298 -14.83 2.69 -28.05
C SER A 298 -13.84 3.39 -28.99
N LYS A 299 -14.16 4.62 -29.43
CA LYS A 299 -13.34 5.37 -30.41
C LYS A 299 -12.41 6.36 -29.69
N TYR A 300 -11.25 6.61 -30.31
CA TYR A 300 -10.34 7.64 -29.81
C TYR A 300 -9.87 8.53 -30.97
N ARG A 301 -9.43 9.72 -30.58
CA ARG A 301 -8.69 10.63 -31.50
C ARG A 301 -7.28 10.83 -30.98
N LEU A 302 -6.32 10.89 -31.87
CA LEU A 302 -4.97 11.29 -31.59
C LEU A 302 -4.88 12.80 -31.41
N VAL A 303 -4.18 13.24 -30.39
CA VAL A 303 -3.94 14.66 -30.14
C VAL A 303 -2.44 14.90 -29.97
N SER A 304 -1.96 16.06 -30.43
CA SER A 304 -0.56 16.47 -30.25
C SER A 304 -0.30 17.06 -28.87
N GLU A 305 -1.34 17.61 -28.26
CA GLU A 305 -1.29 18.20 -26.90
C GLU A 305 -2.62 18.03 -26.19
N ALA A 306 -2.55 17.93 -24.87
CA ALA A 306 -3.68 17.85 -23.95
C ALA A 306 -3.54 18.95 -22.89
N PRO A 307 -4.37 20.01 -22.96
CA PRO A 307 -4.37 21.09 -21.96
C PRO A 307 -5.10 20.68 -20.68
N ALA A 308 -4.95 21.48 -19.63
CA ALA A 308 -5.64 21.32 -18.35
C ALA A 308 -7.15 21.06 -18.53
N GLY A 309 -7.69 20.15 -17.73
CA GLY A 309 -9.08 19.65 -17.82
C GLY A 309 -9.29 18.53 -18.83
N THR A 310 -8.25 18.06 -19.53
CA THR A 310 -8.35 16.96 -20.50
C THR A 310 -8.04 15.62 -19.85
N VAL A 311 -8.89 14.62 -20.09
CA VAL A 311 -8.62 13.21 -19.76
C VAL A 311 -8.12 12.51 -21.01
N CYS A 312 -6.96 11.88 -20.94
CA CYS A 312 -6.38 11.15 -22.06
C CYS A 312 -5.67 9.87 -21.62
N ALA A 313 -5.54 8.92 -22.55
CA ALA A 313 -4.67 7.77 -22.39
C ALA A 313 -3.32 8.05 -23.05
N VAL A 314 -2.25 7.73 -22.34
CA VAL A 314 -0.87 7.93 -22.79
C VAL A 314 -0.21 6.58 -22.99
N LEU A 315 0.39 6.39 -24.17
CA LEU A 315 1.27 5.26 -24.46
C LEU A 315 2.72 5.69 -24.27
N GLY A 316 3.54 4.74 -23.84
CA GLY A 316 4.98 4.93 -23.59
C GLY A 316 5.36 4.63 -22.13
N PRO A 317 4.72 5.28 -21.13
CA PRO A 317 5.04 5.02 -19.72
C PRO A 317 4.72 3.60 -19.28
N THR A 318 5.71 2.96 -18.61
CA THR A 318 5.61 1.56 -18.14
C THR A 318 5.57 1.45 -16.62
N LYS A 319 6.10 2.45 -15.90
CA LYS A 319 6.25 2.44 -14.43
C LYS A 319 5.19 3.25 -13.68
N THR A 320 4.22 3.76 -14.39
CA THR A 320 3.12 4.52 -13.81
C THR A 320 2.14 3.64 -13.04
N TYR A 321 1.45 4.19 -12.03
CA TYR A 321 0.45 3.48 -11.22
C TYR A 321 -0.79 4.34 -10.97
N PRO A 322 -1.96 3.73 -10.71
CA PRO A 322 -3.17 4.47 -10.35
C PRO A 322 -3.00 5.27 -9.06
N GLY A 323 -3.45 6.52 -9.04
CA GLY A 323 -3.29 7.45 -7.93
C GLY A 323 -2.02 8.30 -7.97
N GLN A 324 -1.10 8.03 -8.89
CA GLN A 324 0.14 8.79 -9.01
C GLN A 324 -0.09 10.20 -9.53
N GLY A 325 0.61 11.16 -8.94
CA GLY A 325 0.71 12.52 -9.41
C GLY A 325 1.96 12.77 -10.24
N LEU A 326 1.85 13.62 -11.25
CA LEU A 326 2.96 14.03 -12.11
C LEU A 326 3.13 15.55 -12.07
N GLY A 327 4.36 16.01 -12.23
CA GLY A 327 4.68 17.44 -12.24
C GLY A 327 4.34 18.10 -10.89
N VAL A 328 3.51 19.14 -10.90
CA VAL A 328 3.10 19.86 -9.67
C VAL A 328 2.03 19.12 -8.87
N GLN A 329 1.41 18.09 -9.46
CA GLN A 329 0.32 17.34 -8.81
C GLN A 329 0.90 16.31 -7.83
N PRO A 330 0.58 16.34 -6.51
CA PRO A 330 1.01 15.31 -5.55
C PRO A 330 0.29 13.98 -5.80
N ASP A 331 0.79 12.88 -5.24
CA ASP A 331 0.10 11.60 -5.25
C ASP A 331 -1.27 11.68 -4.55
N ALA A 332 -2.18 10.81 -4.94
CA ALA A 332 -3.49 10.71 -4.33
C ALA A 332 -3.39 10.19 -2.88
N ARG A 333 -4.40 10.50 -2.08
CA ARG A 333 -4.57 9.88 -0.77
C ARG A 333 -4.81 8.38 -0.94
N GLN A 334 -4.43 7.61 0.08
CA GLN A 334 -4.72 6.18 0.09
C GLN A 334 -6.24 5.92 -0.04
N PRO A 335 -6.64 4.89 -0.79
CA PRO A 335 -8.04 4.50 -0.91
C PRO A 335 -8.68 4.26 0.46
N MET A 336 -9.97 4.56 0.57
CA MET A 336 -10.76 4.27 1.78
C MET A 336 -11.32 2.84 1.75
N LEU A 337 -11.61 2.36 0.54
CA LEU A 337 -12.16 1.04 0.35
C LEU A 337 -11.03 0.03 0.19
N GLU A 338 -10.98 -0.94 1.09
CA GLU A 338 -9.99 -2.02 1.06
C GLU A 338 -10.68 -3.36 0.79
N PRO A 339 -10.03 -4.28 0.07
CA PRO A 339 -10.54 -5.64 -0.09
C PRO A 339 -10.62 -6.35 1.26
N VAL A 340 -11.64 -7.19 1.41
CA VAL A 340 -11.93 -7.90 2.66
C VAL A 340 -11.87 -9.43 2.52
N LEU A 341 -11.82 -9.93 1.29
CA LEU A 341 -11.78 -11.36 0.96
C LEU A 341 -10.43 -11.71 0.34
N ASN A 342 -9.89 -12.86 0.73
CA ASN A 342 -8.65 -13.41 0.18
C ASN A 342 -8.96 -14.78 -0.43
N TYR A 343 -8.65 -14.97 -1.70
CA TYR A 343 -8.90 -16.19 -2.44
C TYR A 343 -7.61 -16.83 -2.93
N ARG A 344 -7.58 -18.17 -2.88
CA ARG A 344 -6.54 -18.95 -3.52
C ARG A 344 -6.91 -19.19 -4.99
N VAL A 345 -5.96 -19.00 -5.88
CA VAL A 345 -6.13 -19.31 -7.30
C VAL A 345 -5.82 -20.78 -7.52
N GLU A 346 -6.77 -21.51 -8.01
CA GLU A 346 -6.63 -22.92 -8.38
C GLU A 346 -6.41 -23.03 -9.88
N LEU A 347 -5.26 -23.55 -10.25
CA LEU A 347 -4.85 -23.72 -11.63
C LEU A 347 -5.23 -25.11 -12.12
N PRO A 348 -5.61 -25.29 -13.40
CA PRO A 348 -5.84 -26.59 -13.98
C PRO A 348 -4.56 -27.44 -14.01
N GLU A 349 -4.70 -28.77 -14.03
CA GLU A 349 -3.56 -29.68 -14.10
C GLU A 349 -2.68 -29.39 -15.32
N GLY A 350 -1.39 -29.21 -15.07
CA GLY A 350 -0.40 -28.90 -16.11
C GLY A 350 -0.23 -27.43 -16.48
N ALA A 351 -1.00 -26.51 -15.88
CA ALA A 351 -0.78 -25.09 -16.06
C ALA A 351 0.49 -24.63 -15.32
N ASP A 352 1.24 -23.74 -15.95
CA ASP A 352 2.44 -23.17 -15.34
C ASP A 352 2.06 -22.05 -14.36
N PRO A 353 2.34 -22.22 -13.06
CA PRO A 353 2.05 -21.18 -12.04
C PRO A 353 2.76 -19.86 -12.31
N HIS A 354 3.92 -19.88 -12.96
CA HIS A 354 4.67 -18.67 -13.27
C HIS A 354 3.94 -17.82 -14.32
N ASN A 355 3.41 -18.43 -15.36
CA ASN A 355 2.62 -17.71 -16.38
C ASN A 355 1.31 -17.16 -15.79
N ALA A 356 0.66 -17.92 -14.91
CA ALA A 356 -0.52 -17.45 -14.19
C ALA A 356 -0.20 -16.26 -13.28
N LEU A 357 0.93 -16.32 -12.57
CA LEU A 357 1.40 -15.22 -11.72
C LEU A 357 1.68 -13.96 -12.54
N LEU A 358 2.33 -14.07 -13.70
CA LEU A 358 2.59 -12.93 -14.60
C LEU A 358 1.29 -12.30 -15.12
N ALA A 359 0.31 -13.12 -15.52
CA ALA A 359 -0.99 -12.64 -15.95
C ALA A 359 -1.71 -11.89 -14.81
N LEU A 360 -1.72 -12.45 -13.61
CA LEU A 360 -2.32 -11.82 -12.43
C LEU A 360 -1.59 -10.53 -12.01
N ARG A 361 -0.27 -10.48 -12.10
CA ARG A 361 0.52 -9.25 -11.88
C ARG A 361 0.18 -8.17 -12.89
N THR A 362 -0.07 -8.53 -14.16
CA THR A 362 -0.53 -7.57 -15.17
C THR A 362 -1.89 -6.99 -14.80
N LEU A 363 -2.79 -7.81 -14.25
CA LEU A 363 -4.08 -7.33 -13.75
C LEU A 363 -3.96 -6.52 -12.45
N GLU A 364 -2.99 -6.85 -11.59
CA GLU A 364 -2.68 -6.05 -10.40
C GLU A 364 -2.15 -4.65 -10.76
N ASP A 365 -1.41 -4.49 -11.85
CA ASP A 365 -1.03 -3.18 -12.37
C ASP A 365 -2.24 -2.34 -12.78
N GLU A 366 -3.30 -2.99 -13.29
CA GLU A 366 -4.57 -2.34 -13.63
C GLU A 366 -5.44 -2.07 -12.39
N ASP A 367 -5.46 -3.03 -11.45
CA ASP A 367 -6.16 -2.95 -10.17
C ASP A 367 -5.24 -3.32 -9.00
N PRO A 368 -4.54 -2.34 -8.40
CA PRO A 368 -3.59 -2.59 -7.31
C PRO A 368 -4.21 -3.21 -6.05
N GLN A 369 -5.54 -3.18 -5.92
CA GLN A 369 -6.23 -3.77 -4.78
C GLN A 369 -6.35 -5.31 -4.87
N LEU A 370 -6.00 -5.92 -6.00
CA LEU A 370 -5.92 -7.37 -6.12
C LEU A 370 -4.86 -7.99 -5.21
N HIS A 371 -3.84 -7.24 -4.81
CA HIS A 371 -2.76 -7.69 -3.92
C HIS A 371 -2.37 -9.15 -4.16
N VAL A 372 -1.82 -9.41 -5.34
CA VAL A 372 -1.43 -10.76 -5.75
C VAL A 372 -0.20 -11.22 -4.97
N VAL A 373 -0.32 -12.28 -4.19
CA VAL A 373 0.75 -12.81 -3.35
C VAL A 373 1.11 -14.22 -3.80
N TRP A 374 2.39 -14.46 -4.07
CA TRP A 374 2.93 -15.79 -4.29
C TRP A 374 3.43 -16.37 -2.95
N ASN A 375 2.82 -17.45 -2.50
CA ASN A 375 3.29 -18.21 -1.35
C ASN A 375 4.24 -19.32 -1.83
N ALA A 376 5.55 -19.07 -1.73
CA ALA A 376 6.56 -20.01 -2.21
C ALA A 376 6.61 -21.33 -1.40
N ALA A 377 6.19 -21.32 -0.13
CA ALA A 377 6.19 -22.51 0.72
C ALA A 377 5.08 -23.50 0.33
N LEU A 378 3.93 -22.98 -0.10
CA LEU A 378 2.78 -23.78 -0.51
C LEU A 378 2.68 -23.94 -2.03
N GLY A 379 3.42 -23.15 -2.82
CA GLY A 379 3.29 -23.10 -4.27
C GLY A 379 1.93 -22.51 -4.72
N GLU A 380 1.33 -21.62 -3.93
CA GLU A 380 -0.01 -21.09 -4.15
C GLU A 380 0.01 -19.60 -4.49
N ILE A 381 -0.93 -19.18 -5.34
CA ILE A 381 -1.18 -17.77 -5.63
C ILE A 381 -2.44 -17.35 -4.86
N HIS A 382 -2.33 -16.27 -4.11
CA HIS A 382 -3.43 -15.65 -3.38
C HIS A 382 -3.70 -14.26 -3.93
N LEU A 383 -4.98 -13.84 -3.89
CA LEU A 383 -5.39 -12.50 -4.29
C LEU A 383 -6.54 -11.99 -3.41
N GLN A 384 -6.68 -10.67 -3.36
CA GLN A 384 -7.67 -10.00 -2.53
C GLN A 384 -8.78 -9.39 -3.39
N LEU A 385 -10.03 -9.45 -2.91
CA LEU A 385 -11.20 -8.96 -3.62
C LEU A 385 -12.17 -8.24 -2.69
N MET A 386 -12.99 -7.36 -3.27
CA MET A 386 -14.07 -6.64 -2.58
C MET A 386 -15.32 -7.50 -2.43
N GLY A 387 -15.59 -8.37 -3.40
CA GLY A 387 -16.81 -9.19 -3.42
C GLY A 387 -16.75 -10.37 -4.39
N GLU A 388 -17.79 -11.21 -4.32
CA GLU A 388 -17.84 -12.47 -5.09
C GLU A 388 -18.04 -12.27 -6.61
N ILE A 389 -18.72 -11.19 -7.03
CA ILE A 389 -18.92 -10.92 -8.47
C ILE A 389 -17.59 -10.62 -9.18
N GLN A 390 -16.64 -10.02 -8.47
CA GLN A 390 -15.28 -9.82 -9.01
C GLN A 390 -14.61 -11.14 -9.40
N LEU A 391 -14.86 -12.24 -8.70
CA LEU A 391 -14.29 -13.56 -9.05
C LEU A 391 -14.69 -14.00 -10.45
N GLU A 392 -15.98 -13.95 -10.74
CA GLU A 392 -16.51 -14.40 -12.03
C GLU A 392 -15.99 -13.53 -13.19
N ILE A 393 -15.83 -12.22 -12.92
CA ILE A 393 -15.27 -11.30 -13.91
C ILE A 393 -13.78 -11.57 -14.11
N LEU A 394 -13.05 -11.78 -13.03
CA LEU A 394 -11.62 -12.09 -13.08
C LEU A 394 -11.37 -13.40 -13.82
N GLN A 395 -12.19 -14.45 -13.60
CA GLN A 395 -12.16 -15.69 -14.37
C GLN A 395 -12.33 -15.42 -15.87
N SER A 396 -13.36 -14.66 -16.21
CA SER A 396 -13.66 -14.34 -17.61
C SER A 396 -12.56 -13.52 -18.28
N VAL A 397 -11.95 -12.56 -17.53
CA VAL A 397 -10.84 -11.75 -18.03
C VAL A 397 -9.58 -12.62 -18.23
N LEU A 398 -9.25 -13.50 -17.28
CA LEU A 398 -8.12 -14.42 -17.38
C LEU A 398 -8.28 -15.37 -18.58
N GLN A 399 -9.47 -15.90 -18.76
CA GLN A 399 -9.78 -16.75 -19.91
C GLN A 399 -9.67 -16.00 -21.23
N SER A 400 -10.30 -14.81 -21.35
CA SER A 400 -10.41 -14.09 -22.61
C SER A 400 -9.10 -13.40 -23.02
N ARG A 401 -8.31 -12.87 -22.09
CA ARG A 401 -7.08 -12.12 -22.37
C ARG A 401 -5.83 -12.99 -22.36
N PHE A 402 -5.79 -14.00 -21.50
CA PHE A 402 -4.58 -14.80 -21.25
C PHE A 402 -4.77 -16.28 -21.59
N GLY A 403 -6.00 -16.72 -21.93
CA GLY A 403 -6.31 -18.12 -22.22
C GLY A 403 -6.19 -19.04 -20.99
N LEU A 404 -6.21 -18.47 -19.78
CA LEU A 404 -6.06 -19.19 -18.52
C LEU A 404 -7.44 -19.52 -17.93
N GLU A 405 -7.76 -20.81 -17.82
CA GLU A 405 -8.88 -21.29 -17.03
C GLU A 405 -8.46 -21.43 -15.59
N VAL A 406 -9.05 -20.65 -14.70
CA VAL A 406 -8.74 -20.70 -13.27
C VAL A 406 -10.02 -20.96 -12.47
N ALA A 407 -9.89 -21.64 -11.35
CA ALA A 407 -10.89 -21.67 -10.31
C ALA A 407 -10.39 -20.92 -9.08
N PHE A 408 -11.29 -20.58 -8.18
CA PHE A 408 -10.92 -19.96 -6.92
C PHE A 408 -11.35 -20.85 -5.77
N GLY A 409 -10.40 -21.18 -4.91
CA GLY A 409 -10.64 -21.93 -3.68
C GLY A 409 -11.42 -21.08 -2.67
N GLU A 410 -11.86 -21.72 -1.58
CA GLU A 410 -12.55 -20.99 -0.51
C GLU A 410 -11.70 -19.83 -0.02
N GLY A 411 -12.30 -18.64 -0.04
CA GLY A 411 -11.63 -17.44 0.39
C GLY A 411 -11.46 -17.39 1.91
N GLY A 412 -10.28 -16.96 2.38
CA GLY A 412 -10.04 -16.57 3.77
C GLY A 412 -10.61 -15.19 4.09
N ILE A 413 -10.79 -14.90 5.37
CA ILE A 413 -11.07 -13.55 5.84
C ILE A 413 -9.73 -12.85 6.08
N LEU A 414 -9.64 -11.58 5.70
CA LEU A 414 -8.49 -10.75 6.01
C LEU A 414 -8.68 -10.13 7.40
N TYR A 415 -8.03 -10.73 8.38
CA TYR A 415 -8.00 -10.19 9.74
C TYR A 415 -6.96 -9.07 9.86
N LYS A 416 -7.16 -8.20 10.85
CA LYS A 416 -6.18 -7.20 11.30
C LYS A 416 -6.01 -7.33 12.82
N GLU A 417 -4.99 -6.70 13.37
CA GLU A 417 -4.78 -6.67 14.81
C GLU A 417 -4.64 -5.23 15.30
N THR A 418 -5.06 -4.97 16.54
CA THR A 418 -4.89 -3.69 17.22
C THR A 418 -4.66 -3.93 18.71
N ILE A 419 -4.55 -2.86 19.47
CA ILE A 419 -4.44 -2.89 20.94
C ILE A 419 -5.58 -2.09 21.57
N SER A 420 -6.02 -2.51 22.76
CA SER A 420 -7.10 -1.84 23.52
C SER A 420 -6.60 -0.87 24.59
N ALA A 421 -5.31 -0.89 24.93
CA ALA A 421 -4.72 -0.01 25.94
C ALA A 421 -3.28 0.36 25.59
N PRO A 422 -2.78 1.51 26.09
CA PRO A 422 -1.41 1.93 25.84
C PRO A 422 -0.39 0.94 26.40
N VAL A 423 0.66 0.69 25.64
CA VAL A 423 1.77 -0.18 26.04
C VAL A 423 3.11 0.42 25.58
N GLU A 424 4.14 0.29 26.40
CA GLU A 424 5.50 0.64 26.00
C GLU A 424 6.17 -0.58 25.35
N GLY A 425 6.80 -0.37 24.22
CA GLY A 425 7.64 -1.34 23.54
C GLY A 425 9.10 -0.92 23.59
N VAL A 426 9.97 -1.84 23.98
CA VAL A 426 11.42 -1.61 24.09
C VAL A 426 12.15 -2.56 23.16
N GLY A 427 12.99 -2.01 22.31
CA GLY A 427 13.83 -2.78 21.40
C GLY A 427 15.29 -2.39 21.53
N HIS A 428 16.13 -3.40 21.73
CA HIS A 428 17.57 -3.21 21.86
C HIS A 428 18.30 -4.09 20.84
N TYR A 429 19.30 -3.51 20.20
CA TYR A 429 20.11 -4.22 19.21
C TYR A 429 21.59 -3.84 19.39
N GLU A 430 22.35 -4.75 20.03
CA GLU A 430 23.75 -4.56 20.36
C GLU A 430 24.58 -5.84 20.08
N PRO A 431 24.64 -6.30 18.83
CA PRO A 431 25.67 -7.26 18.44
C PRO A 431 27.04 -6.56 18.45
N LEU A 432 28.14 -7.33 18.40
CA LEU A 432 29.49 -6.79 18.50
C LEU A 432 29.71 -5.59 17.56
N ARG A 433 30.04 -4.43 18.11
CA ARG A 433 30.27 -3.13 17.44
C ARG A 433 29.04 -2.48 16.84
N HIS A 434 27.87 -2.87 17.23
CA HIS A 434 26.60 -2.22 16.91
C HIS A 434 25.89 -1.80 18.17
N TYR A 435 25.07 -0.76 18.11
CA TYR A 435 24.28 -0.32 19.24
C TYR A 435 23.10 0.53 18.79
N ALA A 436 21.92 0.11 19.14
CA ALA A 436 20.71 0.95 19.04
C ALA A 436 19.70 0.53 20.11
N GLU A 437 19.09 1.50 20.77
CA GLU A 437 17.98 1.28 21.67
C GLU A 437 16.84 2.23 21.32
N VAL A 438 15.62 1.69 21.31
CA VAL A 438 14.41 2.42 20.93
C VAL A 438 13.29 2.10 21.89
N HIS A 439 12.64 3.12 22.42
CA HIS A 439 11.45 3.05 23.26
C HIS A 439 10.28 3.65 22.51
N LEU A 440 9.22 2.90 22.34
CA LEU A 440 8.00 3.29 21.64
C LEU A 440 6.81 3.20 22.57
N LEU A 441 5.98 4.22 22.58
CA LEU A 441 4.64 4.15 23.17
C LEU A 441 3.65 3.80 22.05
N LEU A 442 2.99 2.66 22.20
CA LEU A 442 1.90 2.22 21.33
C LEU A 442 0.59 2.57 22.03
N GLU A 443 -0.23 3.38 21.40
CA GLU A 443 -1.54 3.83 21.90
C GLU A 443 -2.63 3.40 20.93
N PRO A 444 -3.82 2.95 21.42
CA PRO A 444 -4.95 2.68 20.54
C PRO A 444 -5.33 3.94 19.77
N GLY A 445 -5.53 3.80 18.47
CA GLY A 445 -6.03 4.84 17.58
C GLY A 445 -7.53 4.74 17.37
N GLU A 446 -8.10 5.73 16.68
CA GLU A 446 -9.49 5.69 16.24
C GLU A 446 -9.68 4.59 15.18
N PRO A 447 -10.82 3.88 15.17
CA PRO A 447 -11.12 2.88 14.15
C PRO A 447 -10.97 3.45 12.72
N GLY A 448 -10.21 2.76 11.88
CA GLY A 448 -9.91 3.17 10.51
C GLY A 448 -8.83 4.25 10.38
N SER A 449 -8.16 4.63 11.47
CA SER A 449 -7.06 5.62 11.43
C SER A 449 -5.73 5.05 10.91
N GLY A 450 -5.64 3.72 10.81
CA GLY A 450 -4.41 3.04 10.41
C GLY A 450 -3.26 3.24 11.41
N LEU A 451 -2.03 3.20 10.91
CA LEU A 451 -0.85 3.46 11.74
C LEU A 451 -0.48 4.95 11.68
N GLN A 452 -0.29 5.54 12.86
CA GLN A 452 0.15 6.92 13.01
C GLN A 452 1.49 6.95 13.73
N PHE A 453 2.41 7.80 13.27
CA PHE A 453 3.76 7.87 13.82
C PHE A 453 4.07 9.27 14.34
N ALA A 454 4.68 9.35 15.54
CA ALA A 454 5.07 10.59 16.16
C ALA A 454 6.38 10.44 16.95
N SER A 455 7.01 11.55 17.31
CA SER A 455 8.15 11.57 18.22
C SER A 455 7.96 12.66 19.27
N ILE A 456 8.18 12.30 20.54
CA ILE A 456 8.31 13.21 21.67
C ILE A 456 9.71 13.09 22.30
N CYS A 457 10.59 12.32 21.66
CA CYS A 457 11.96 12.14 22.12
C CYS A 457 12.73 13.47 22.03
N ARG A 458 13.47 13.77 23.07
CA ARG A 458 14.27 14.98 23.13
C ARG A 458 15.50 14.87 22.23
N THR A 459 15.85 15.96 21.56
CA THR A 459 16.99 16.01 20.63
C THR A 459 18.35 15.92 21.34
N ASP A 460 18.41 16.21 22.64
CA ASP A 460 19.60 15.98 23.46
C ASP A 460 19.77 14.50 23.89
N ALA A 461 18.70 13.71 23.88
CA ALA A 461 18.74 12.27 24.14
C ALA A 461 19.05 11.47 22.86
N LEU A 462 18.45 11.85 21.74
CA LEU A 462 18.67 11.23 20.43
C LEU A 462 18.59 12.29 19.32
N ASP A 463 19.64 12.34 18.48
CA ASP A 463 19.72 13.28 17.36
C ASP A 463 18.49 13.18 16.42
N LEU A 464 18.06 14.33 15.88
CA LEU A 464 16.85 14.42 15.03
C LEU A 464 16.92 13.53 13.77
N ASN A 465 18.11 13.29 13.23
CA ASN A 465 18.28 12.44 12.06
C ASN A 465 17.97 10.97 12.40
N TRP A 466 18.40 10.51 13.57
CA TRP A 466 18.04 9.17 14.06
C TRP A 466 16.56 9.05 14.36
N GLN A 467 15.94 10.08 14.94
CA GLN A 467 14.50 10.09 15.16
C GLN A 467 13.72 9.96 13.85
N ARG A 468 14.10 10.73 12.82
CA ARG A 468 13.50 10.67 11.49
C ARG A 468 13.69 9.28 10.86
N LEU A 469 14.86 8.70 11.01
CA LEU A 469 15.15 7.36 10.50
C LEU A 469 14.27 6.29 11.17
N ILE A 470 14.08 6.35 12.49
CA ILE A 470 13.17 5.47 13.23
C ILE A 470 11.73 5.60 12.70
N LEU A 471 11.24 6.84 12.52
CA LEU A 471 9.91 7.06 11.96
C LEU A 471 9.79 6.53 10.52
N THR A 472 10.85 6.63 9.72
CA THR A 472 10.92 6.03 8.39
C THR A 472 10.83 4.51 8.48
N HIS A 473 11.57 3.88 9.41
CA HIS A 473 11.51 2.43 9.60
C HIS A 473 10.15 1.93 10.09
N LEU A 474 9.43 2.74 10.87
CA LEU A 474 8.05 2.44 11.24
C LEU A 474 7.09 2.48 10.03
N ALA A 475 7.32 3.40 9.09
CA ALA A 475 6.45 3.60 7.93
C ALA A 475 6.79 2.68 6.74
N GLU A 476 8.01 2.13 6.64
CA GLU A 476 8.49 1.41 5.45
C GLU A 476 7.88 0.02 5.26
N ARG A 477 7.23 -0.54 6.30
CA ARG A 477 6.63 -1.89 6.22
C ARG A 477 5.34 -2.01 7.02
N SER A 478 4.54 -3.01 6.68
CA SER A 478 3.44 -3.48 7.53
C SER A 478 4.01 -4.24 8.74
N HIS A 479 3.51 -3.95 9.94
CA HIS A 479 3.91 -4.64 11.17
C HIS A 479 2.93 -5.79 11.44
N PRO A 480 3.39 -7.06 11.49
CA PRO A 480 2.51 -8.16 11.84
C PRO A 480 2.17 -8.13 13.34
N GLY A 481 0.93 -8.44 13.65
CA GLY A 481 0.47 -8.63 15.02
C GLY A 481 0.98 -9.92 15.64
N VAL A 482 0.59 -10.21 16.87
CA VAL A 482 1.09 -11.34 17.66
C VAL A 482 0.04 -12.39 17.98
N LEU A 483 -1.23 -12.16 17.62
CA LEU A 483 -2.33 -13.10 17.81
C LEU A 483 -2.46 -14.05 16.60
N ALA A 484 -2.62 -13.50 15.43
CA ALA A 484 -2.81 -14.21 14.17
C ALA A 484 -1.70 -13.93 13.15
N GLY A 485 -0.72 -13.07 13.47
CA GLY A 485 0.25 -12.55 12.50
C GLY A 485 -0.37 -11.58 11.48
N ALA A 486 -1.60 -11.16 11.71
CA ALA A 486 -2.32 -10.25 10.84
C ALA A 486 -1.74 -8.81 10.92
N PRO A 487 -1.91 -7.98 9.87
CA PRO A 487 -1.37 -6.62 9.88
C PRO A 487 -1.91 -5.77 11.03
N LEU A 488 -1.02 -5.04 11.71
CA LEU A 488 -1.38 -4.09 12.75
C LEU A 488 -2.07 -2.86 12.14
N THR A 489 -3.15 -2.38 12.78
CA THR A 489 -3.89 -1.18 12.39
C THR A 489 -4.40 -0.41 13.60
N ASP A 490 -4.81 0.84 13.38
CA ASP A 490 -5.44 1.70 14.39
C ASP A 490 -4.60 1.83 15.66
N VAL A 491 -3.30 2.06 15.47
CA VAL A 491 -2.33 2.27 16.54
C VAL A 491 -1.48 3.50 16.25
N LYS A 492 -1.39 4.37 17.24
CA LYS A 492 -0.45 5.48 17.24
C LYS A 492 0.84 5.03 17.91
N ILE A 493 1.95 5.06 17.17
CA ILE A 493 3.27 4.69 17.66
C ILE A 493 4.10 5.96 17.85
N THR A 494 4.46 6.25 19.09
CA THR A 494 5.21 7.46 19.47
C THR A 494 6.59 7.09 19.98
N LEU A 495 7.63 7.61 19.35
CA LEU A 495 9.01 7.48 19.85
C LEU A 495 9.15 8.33 21.12
N THR A 496 9.42 7.68 22.25
CA THR A 496 9.53 8.33 23.57
C THR A 496 10.97 8.53 24.01
N ALA A 497 11.84 7.54 23.76
CA ALA A 497 13.25 7.59 24.07
C ALA A 497 14.04 6.72 23.10
N GLY A 498 15.32 6.96 23.02
CA GLY A 498 16.23 6.13 22.24
C GLY A 498 17.69 6.54 22.52
N ARG A 499 18.60 5.66 22.15
CA ARG A 499 20.02 5.91 22.33
C ARG A 499 20.82 5.38 21.15
N ALA A 500 21.77 6.21 20.69
CA ALA A 500 22.78 5.87 19.71
C ALA A 500 24.17 5.90 20.38
N HIS A 501 25.11 5.14 19.83
CA HIS A 501 26.51 5.20 20.23
C HIS A 501 27.34 5.82 19.09
N ILE A 502 28.13 6.86 19.40
CA ILE A 502 28.84 7.69 18.40
C ILE A 502 29.71 6.88 17.42
N LYS A 503 30.23 5.72 17.85
CA LYS A 503 31.15 4.88 17.06
C LYS A 503 30.54 3.57 16.57
N HIS A 504 29.39 3.17 17.11
CA HIS A 504 28.86 1.82 16.95
C HIS A 504 27.41 1.80 16.45
N THR A 505 26.82 2.94 16.15
CA THR A 505 25.47 2.99 15.60
C THR A 505 25.49 3.22 14.10
N GLU A 506 24.85 2.34 13.38
CA GLU A 506 24.59 2.45 11.94
C GLU A 506 23.07 2.51 11.68
N GLY A 507 22.65 2.92 10.48
CA GLY A 507 21.22 3.05 10.17
C GLY A 507 20.44 1.74 10.30
N GLY A 508 21.04 0.62 9.95
CA GLY A 508 20.45 -0.71 10.06
C GLY A 508 20.18 -1.16 11.52
N ASP A 509 20.92 -0.64 12.47
CA ASP A 509 20.75 -0.98 13.90
C ASP A 509 19.43 -0.44 14.43
N PHE A 510 19.10 0.79 14.06
CA PHE A 510 17.81 1.38 14.41
C PHE A 510 16.64 0.65 13.75
N ARG A 511 16.80 0.14 12.53
CA ARG A 511 15.78 -0.72 11.90
C ARG A 511 15.50 -1.95 12.77
N GLN A 512 16.55 -2.64 13.19
CA GLN A 512 16.45 -3.83 14.02
C GLN A 512 15.85 -3.53 15.41
N ALA A 513 16.31 -2.46 16.05
CA ALA A 513 15.78 -2.05 17.37
C ALA A 513 14.31 -1.61 17.26
N THR A 514 13.95 -0.86 16.23
CA THR A 514 12.57 -0.37 16.02
C THR A 514 11.59 -1.52 15.84
N TYR A 515 11.90 -2.50 14.98
CA TYR A 515 11.02 -3.64 14.75
C TYR A 515 10.85 -4.50 16.00
N ARG A 516 11.94 -4.70 16.78
CA ARG A 516 11.87 -5.40 18.06
C ARG A 516 11.05 -4.63 19.07
N ALA A 517 11.16 -3.30 19.12
CA ALA A 517 10.37 -2.46 20.01
C ALA A 517 8.87 -2.60 19.74
N VAL A 518 8.45 -2.52 18.48
CA VAL A 518 7.05 -2.74 18.10
C VAL A 518 6.60 -4.14 18.52
N ARG A 519 7.37 -5.15 18.15
CA ARG A 519 7.02 -6.56 18.41
C ARG A 519 6.98 -6.89 19.90
N GLN A 520 7.93 -6.37 20.67
CA GLN A 520 8.00 -6.51 22.12
C GLN A 520 6.79 -5.85 22.80
N GLY A 521 6.42 -4.65 22.40
CA GLY A 521 5.23 -3.96 22.89
C GLY A 521 3.95 -4.75 22.61
N LEU A 522 3.79 -5.29 21.39
CA LEU A 522 2.65 -6.13 21.04
C LEU A 522 2.60 -7.43 21.86
N ARG A 523 3.74 -8.09 22.09
CA ARG A 523 3.83 -9.27 22.97
C ARG A 523 3.40 -8.93 24.40
N THR A 524 3.82 -7.78 24.90
CA THR A 524 3.43 -7.28 26.22
C THR A 524 1.93 -7.01 26.29
N ALA A 525 1.35 -6.39 25.23
CA ALA A 525 -0.09 -6.17 25.13
C ALA A 525 -0.87 -7.50 25.11
N ALA A 526 -0.42 -8.49 24.34
CA ALA A 526 -1.05 -9.81 24.28
C ALA A 526 -0.99 -10.54 25.64
N ALA A 527 0.14 -10.51 26.31
CA ALA A 527 0.29 -11.12 27.65
C ALA A 527 -0.64 -10.48 28.70
N ARG A 528 -1.02 -9.21 28.51
CA ARG A 528 -1.98 -8.49 29.35
C ARG A 528 -3.43 -8.62 28.88
N GLY A 529 -3.71 -9.39 27.82
CA GLY A 529 -5.04 -9.50 27.23
C GLY A 529 -5.53 -8.20 26.54
N GLN A 530 -4.61 -7.35 26.10
CA GLN A 530 -4.89 -6.05 25.49
C GLN A 530 -4.73 -6.05 23.96
N ALA A 531 -4.22 -7.12 23.36
CA ALA A 531 -4.20 -7.30 21.93
C ALA A 531 -5.60 -7.75 21.45
N VAL A 532 -6.06 -7.16 20.36
CA VAL A 532 -7.41 -7.39 19.82
C VAL A 532 -7.31 -7.83 18.38
N LEU A 533 -7.95 -8.95 18.05
CA LEU A 533 -8.16 -9.38 16.67
C LEU A 533 -9.35 -8.63 16.08
N LEU A 534 -9.17 -8.07 14.90
CA LEU A 534 -10.20 -7.37 14.14
C LEU A 534 -10.60 -8.18 12.92
N GLU A 535 -11.88 -8.21 12.65
CA GLU A 535 -12.44 -8.79 11.43
C GLU A 535 -13.21 -7.74 10.63
N PRO A 536 -13.34 -7.88 9.30
CA PRO A 536 -14.15 -6.98 8.49
C PRO A 536 -15.64 -7.19 8.73
N TRP A 537 -16.39 -6.10 8.72
CA TRP A 537 -17.83 -6.07 8.91
C TRP A 537 -18.53 -5.43 7.71
N TYR A 538 -19.75 -5.88 7.42
CA TYR A 538 -20.67 -5.23 6.49
C TYR A 538 -21.74 -4.41 7.23
N ASP A 539 -22.08 -3.24 6.72
CA ASP A 539 -23.40 -2.66 6.88
C ASP A 539 -24.30 -3.34 5.85
N PHE A 540 -25.45 -3.87 6.27
CA PHE A 540 -26.36 -4.52 5.36
C PHE A 540 -27.77 -3.90 5.39
N ARG A 541 -28.48 -4.03 4.26
CA ARG A 541 -29.90 -3.75 4.11
C ARG A 541 -30.54 -4.97 3.46
N LEU A 542 -31.45 -5.58 4.18
CA LEU A 542 -32.19 -6.76 3.75
C LEU A 542 -33.65 -6.38 3.56
N GLU A 543 -34.18 -6.55 2.36
CA GLU A 543 -35.57 -6.34 1.99
C GLU A 543 -36.21 -7.69 1.73
N VAL A 544 -37.27 -8.02 2.46
CA VAL A 544 -37.98 -9.30 2.33
C VAL A 544 -39.48 -9.11 2.40
N PRO A 545 -40.27 -9.99 1.76
CA PRO A 545 -41.72 -10.05 1.96
C PRO A 545 -42.05 -10.21 3.45
N GLN A 546 -43.19 -9.62 3.88
CA GLN A 546 -43.56 -9.62 5.29
C GLN A 546 -43.74 -11.02 5.90
N ASP A 547 -44.19 -12.02 5.10
CA ASP A 547 -44.26 -13.40 5.51
C ASP A 547 -42.91 -14.09 5.74
N CYS A 548 -41.83 -13.51 5.26
CA CYS A 548 -40.45 -14.02 5.41
C CYS A 548 -39.70 -13.36 6.55
N VAL A 549 -40.19 -12.30 7.21
CA VAL A 549 -39.46 -11.49 8.20
C VAL A 549 -38.94 -12.35 9.36
N GLY A 550 -39.76 -13.21 9.92
CA GLY A 550 -39.35 -14.06 11.05
C GLY A 550 -38.19 -14.99 10.70
N ARG A 551 -38.19 -15.54 9.47
CA ARG A 551 -37.09 -16.36 8.96
C ARG A 551 -35.83 -15.53 8.74
N ALA A 552 -35.97 -14.34 8.13
CA ALA A 552 -34.87 -13.41 7.89
C ALA A 552 -34.17 -13.00 9.20
N MET A 553 -34.95 -12.64 10.23
CA MET A 553 -34.43 -12.29 11.54
C MET A 553 -33.69 -13.46 12.21
N ALA A 554 -34.23 -14.67 12.15
CA ALA A 554 -33.56 -15.85 12.70
C ALA A 554 -32.27 -16.19 11.94
N ASP A 555 -32.23 -16.02 10.63
CA ASP A 555 -31.04 -16.20 9.80
C ASP A 555 -29.97 -15.17 10.13
N LEU A 556 -30.32 -13.89 10.27
CA LEU A 556 -29.43 -12.82 10.67
C LEU A 556 -28.88 -13.04 12.09
N GLN A 557 -29.68 -13.49 13.05
CA GLN A 557 -29.21 -13.84 14.40
C GLN A 557 -28.20 -14.98 14.38
N ARG A 558 -28.46 -16.04 13.60
CA ARG A 558 -27.51 -17.13 13.41
C ARG A 558 -26.18 -16.67 12.85
N ARG A 559 -26.20 -15.64 12.00
CA ARG A 559 -25.04 -15.02 11.36
C ARG A 559 -24.39 -13.93 12.22
N CYS A 560 -24.68 -13.89 13.52
CA CYS A 560 -24.12 -12.93 14.46
C CYS A 560 -24.33 -11.46 14.05
N ALA A 561 -25.39 -11.19 13.28
CA ALA A 561 -25.71 -9.84 12.84
C ALA A 561 -26.38 -9.02 13.96
N GLU A 562 -25.97 -7.77 14.06
CA GLU A 562 -26.64 -6.76 14.89
C GLU A 562 -27.57 -5.94 13.99
N PHE A 563 -28.90 -5.95 14.24
CA PHE A 563 -29.85 -5.33 13.34
C PHE A 563 -30.95 -4.59 14.07
N SER A 564 -31.53 -3.58 13.38
CA SER A 564 -32.67 -2.80 13.84
C SER A 564 -33.99 -3.57 13.74
N THR A 565 -35.04 -3.07 14.38
CA THR A 565 -36.39 -3.56 14.16
C THR A 565 -36.81 -3.40 12.70
N PRO A 566 -37.47 -4.41 12.10
CA PRO A 566 -37.93 -4.31 10.72
C PRO A 566 -38.87 -3.11 10.49
N GLU A 567 -38.59 -2.35 9.46
CA GLU A 567 -39.44 -1.24 9.01
C GLU A 567 -40.25 -1.72 7.80
N ASN A 568 -41.48 -1.19 7.64
CA ASN A 568 -42.31 -1.54 6.50
C ASN A 568 -42.23 -0.45 5.44
N GLU A 569 -41.63 -0.77 4.30
CA GLU A 569 -41.51 0.12 3.15
C GLU A 569 -42.18 -0.57 1.94
N ASP A 570 -43.20 0.03 1.38
CA ASP A 570 -43.91 -0.43 0.17
C ASP A 570 -44.36 -1.92 0.16
N GLY A 571 -44.73 -2.45 1.33
CA GLY A 571 -45.20 -3.84 1.48
C GLY A 571 -44.05 -4.85 1.66
N LEU A 572 -42.82 -4.43 1.68
CA LEU A 572 -41.65 -5.20 2.06
C LEU A 572 -41.18 -4.82 3.47
N ALA A 573 -40.71 -5.79 4.20
CA ALA A 573 -40.01 -5.52 5.45
C ALA A 573 -38.53 -5.26 5.17
N VAL A 574 -38.04 -4.15 5.68
CA VAL A 574 -36.64 -3.71 5.55
C VAL A 574 -35.95 -3.87 6.88
N ILE A 575 -34.85 -4.63 6.89
CA ILE A 575 -34.01 -4.86 8.05
C ILE A 575 -32.63 -4.28 7.75
N THR A 576 -32.19 -3.34 8.56
CA THR A 576 -30.86 -2.74 8.44
C THR A 576 -30.00 -3.14 9.63
N GLY A 577 -28.70 -3.27 9.42
CA GLY A 577 -27.80 -3.65 10.50
C GLY A 577 -26.36 -3.81 10.05
N LYS A 578 -25.58 -4.45 10.91
CA LYS A 578 -24.18 -4.80 10.64
C LYS A 578 -23.93 -6.27 10.95
N ALA A 579 -23.03 -6.90 10.21
CA ALA A 579 -22.70 -8.31 10.37
C ALA A 579 -21.25 -8.59 9.99
N PRO A 580 -20.62 -9.63 10.60
CA PRO A 580 -19.30 -10.10 10.18
C PRO A 580 -19.31 -10.57 8.73
N VAL A 581 -18.29 -10.19 7.95
CA VAL A 581 -18.17 -10.62 6.55
C VAL A 581 -18.12 -12.14 6.43
N ALA A 582 -17.45 -12.81 7.37
CA ALA A 582 -17.36 -14.28 7.42
C ALA A 582 -18.72 -14.96 7.40
N GLU A 583 -19.67 -14.44 8.18
CA GLU A 583 -20.98 -15.02 8.36
C GLU A 583 -21.96 -14.66 7.24
N MET A 584 -21.69 -13.61 6.48
CA MET A 584 -22.59 -13.15 5.40
C MET A 584 -22.34 -13.87 4.06
N ARG A 585 -21.36 -14.78 3.99
CA ARG A 585 -21.12 -15.59 2.79
C ARG A 585 -22.35 -16.43 2.45
N GLY A 586 -22.70 -16.44 1.17
CA GLY A 586 -23.85 -17.19 0.67
C GLY A 586 -25.22 -16.67 1.12
N CYS A 587 -25.29 -15.66 2.00
CA CYS A 587 -26.56 -15.13 2.54
C CYS A 587 -27.49 -14.62 1.43
N ALA A 588 -26.98 -13.90 0.44
CA ALA A 588 -27.75 -13.41 -0.69
C ALA A 588 -28.47 -14.56 -1.46
N ARG A 589 -27.76 -15.68 -1.65
CA ARG A 589 -28.31 -16.87 -2.30
C ARG A 589 -29.42 -17.53 -1.47
N GLU A 590 -29.22 -17.63 -0.15
CA GLU A 590 -30.24 -18.16 0.76
C GLU A 590 -31.47 -17.25 0.81
N VAL A 591 -31.28 -15.92 0.89
CA VAL A 591 -32.35 -14.92 0.84
C VAL A 591 -33.18 -15.10 -0.44
N THR A 592 -32.50 -15.14 -1.60
CA THR A 592 -33.17 -15.34 -2.89
C THR A 592 -33.96 -16.66 -2.92
N ALA A 593 -33.41 -17.73 -2.37
CA ALA A 593 -34.02 -19.05 -2.36
C ALA A 593 -35.32 -19.08 -1.52
N TYR A 594 -35.28 -18.59 -0.26
CA TYR A 594 -36.48 -18.67 0.61
C TYR A 594 -37.53 -17.59 0.31
N THR A 595 -37.13 -16.46 -0.31
CA THR A 595 -38.07 -15.43 -0.77
C THR A 595 -38.56 -15.65 -2.21
N ARG A 596 -38.13 -16.73 -2.87
CA ARG A 596 -38.44 -17.04 -4.28
C ARG A 596 -38.08 -15.91 -5.24
N GLY A 597 -36.93 -15.23 -4.96
CA GLY A 597 -36.43 -14.13 -5.76
C GLY A 597 -37.04 -12.76 -5.44
N ALA A 598 -37.95 -12.64 -4.47
CA ALA A 598 -38.54 -11.36 -4.08
C ALA A 598 -37.70 -10.59 -3.05
N GLY A 599 -36.77 -11.28 -2.34
CA GLY A 599 -35.88 -10.64 -1.35
C GLY A 599 -34.63 -10.08 -1.98
N ARG A 600 -34.13 -8.99 -1.41
CA ARG A 600 -32.90 -8.35 -1.83
C ARG A 600 -31.98 -8.11 -0.62
N LEU A 601 -30.73 -8.52 -0.73
CA LEU A 601 -29.69 -8.22 0.26
C LEU A 601 -28.65 -7.30 -0.38
N SER A 602 -28.39 -6.19 0.28
CA SER A 602 -27.30 -5.26 -0.07
C SER A 602 -26.33 -5.21 1.10
N CYS A 603 -25.07 -5.52 0.86
CA CYS A 603 -23.99 -5.46 1.84
C CYS A 603 -22.95 -4.44 1.41
N MET A 604 -22.37 -3.75 2.39
CA MET A 604 -21.36 -2.73 2.15
C MET A 604 -20.25 -2.82 3.19
N PRO A 605 -18.98 -2.74 2.78
CA PRO A 605 -17.87 -2.70 3.72
C PRO A 605 -18.04 -1.54 4.72
N ARG A 606 -18.09 -1.88 6.02
CA ARG A 606 -18.14 -0.92 7.12
C ARG A 606 -16.73 -0.57 7.61
N GLY A 607 -15.78 -1.46 7.40
CA GLY A 607 -14.47 -1.44 8.00
C GLY A 607 -14.28 -2.61 8.97
N TYR A 608 -13.38 -2.45 9.92
CA TYR A 608 -13.00 -3.49 10.87
C TYR A 608 -13.60 -3.25 12.25
N ALA A 609 -13.97 -4.35 12.92
CA ALA A 609 -14.43 -4.34 14.32
C ALA A 609 -13.87 -5.58 15.05
N PRO A 610 -13.92 -5.63 16.39
CA PRO A 610 -13.44 -6.79 17.14
C PRO A 610 -14.09 -8.09 16.64
N CYS A 611 -13.27 -9.13 16.49
CA CYS A 611 -13.69 -10.43 15.98
C CYS A 611 -14.67 -11.08 16.95
N HIS A 612 -15.83 -11.53 16.45
CA HIS A 612 -16.93 -12.09 17.25
C HIS A 612 -16.59 -13.47 17.83
N ASN A 613 -15.70 -14.23 17.18
CA ASN A 613 -15.33 -15.60 17.55
C ASN A 613 -13.80 -15.79 17.60
N THR A 614 -13.10 -14.82 18.23
CA THR A 614 -11.63 -14.73 18.27
C THR A 614 -10.93 -16.06 18.60
N GLU A 615 -11.41 -16.81 19.63
CA GLU A 615 -10.74 -18.04 20.05
C GLU A 615 -10.74 -19.10 18.94
N ALA A 616 -11.88 -19.33 18.29
CA ALA A 616 -11.98 -20.31 17.21
C ALA A 616 -11.13 -19.92 16.00
N VAL A 617 -11.07 -18.62 15.68
CA VAL A 617 -10.25 -18.11 14.59
C VAL A 617 -8.76 -18.27 14.89
N LEU A 618 -8.31 -17.94 16.08
CA LEU A 618 -6.90 -18.11 16.49
C LEU A 618 -6.47 -19.58 16.51
N GLU A 619 -7.35 -20.48 16.97
CA GLU A 619 -7.10 -21.92 16.90
C GLU A 619 -6.98 -22.42 15.46
N ALA A 620 -7.85 -21.97 14.56
CA ALA A 620 -7.81 -22.33 13.16
C ALA A 620 -6.57 -21.82 12.43
N ILE A 621 -6.12 -20.59 12.73
CA ILE A 621 -4.90 -19.99 12.15
C ILE A 621 -3.64 -20.65 12.72
N GLY A 622 -3.61 -20.96 14.01
CA GLY A 622 -2.51 -21.64 14.67
C GLY A 622 -1.19 -20.86 14.68
N TYR A 623 -1.23 -19.52 14.57
CA TYR A 623 -0.03 -18.69 14.51
C TYR A 623 0.73 -18.71 15.83
N GLN A 624 2.03 -18.91 15.76
CA GLN A 624 2.92 -18.93 16.92
C GLN A 624 3.97 -17.81 16.81
N PRO A 625 3.83 -16.73 17.58
CA PRO A 625 4.72 -15.57 17.47
C PRO A 625 6.18 -15.85 17.84
N ASP A 626 6.47 -16.90 18.61
CA ASP A 626 7.83 -17.31 18.95
C ASP A 626 8.51 -18.13 17.82
N ALA A 627 7.72 -18.69 16.92
CA ALA A 627 8.22 -19.41 15.73
C ALA A 627 8.49 -18.46 14.55
N ASP A 628 8.01 -17.22 14.61
CA ASP A 628 8.21 -16.19 13.59
C ASP A 628 9.59 -15.55 13.72
N THR A 629 10.59 -16.20 13.14
CA THR A 629 11.99 -15.75 13.17
C THR A 629 12.25 -14.49 12.33
N GLU A 630 11.36 -14.15 11.40
CA GLU A 630 11.48 -12.93 10.60
C GLU A 630 11.07 -11.67 11.39
N ASN A 631 10.24 -11.86 12.43
CA ASN A 631 9.74 -10.78 13.28
C ASN A 631 10.03 -11.05 14.77
N PRO A 632 11.30 -11.11 15.19
CA PRO A 632 11.67 -11.43 16.54
C PRO A 632 11.25 -10.31 17.53
N ALA A 633 10.71 -10.71 18.68
CA ALA A 633 10.43 -9.80 19.79
C ALA A 633 11.61 -9.72 20.78
N ASP A 634 12.47 -10.73 20.79
CA ASP A 634 13.65 -10.79 21.64
C ASP A 634 14.71 -9.79 21.19
N SER A 635 15.42 -9.19 22.12
CA SER A 635 16.44 -8.18 21.84
C SER A 635 17.85 -8.77 21.99
N VAL A 636 18.80 -8.14 21.31
CA VAL A 636 20.21 -8.56 21.32
C VAL A 636 21.00 -7.58 22.19
N PHE A 637 21.62 -8.08 23.23
CA PHE A 637 22.50 -7.34 24.12
C PHE A 637 23.94 -7.88 24.01
N CYS A 638 24.92 -7.07 24.44
CA CYS A 638 26.32 -7.45 24.42
C CYS A 638 26.90 -7.46 25.84
N SER A 639 27.58 -8.56 26.20
CA SER A 639 28.37 -8.63 27.45
C SER A 639 29.72 -9.25 27.16
N HIS A 640 30.79 -8.61 27.60
CA HIS A 640 32.16 -9.07 27.41
C HIS A 640 32.54 -9.33 25.94
N GLY A 641 31.94 -8.57 25.00
CA GLY A 641 32.20 -8.74 23.57
C GLY A 641 31.46 -9.89 22.89
N ALA A 642 30.53 -10.54 23.58
CA ALA A 642 29.65 -11.56 23.02
C ALA A 642 28.19 -11.10 23.05
N GLY A 643 27.51 -11.17 21.90
CA GLY A 643 26.08 -10.91 21.80
C GLY A 643 25.29 -12.07 22.45
N TYR A 644 24.24 -11.74 23.17
CA TYR A 644 23.30 -12.71 23.72
C TYR A 644 21.86 -12.21 23.57
N LEU A 645 20.92 -13.14 23.46
CA LEU A 645 19.51 -12.84 23.34
C LEU A 645 18.88 -12.67 24.72
N VAL A 646 18.08 -11.62 24.88
CA VAL A 646 17.21 -11.38 26.02
C VAL A 646 15.77 -11.54 25.55
N LYS A 647 15.00 -12.33 26.28
CA LYS A 647 13.60 -12.59 25.97
C LYS A 647 12.77 -11.31 26.07
N TRP A 648 11.73 -11.21 25.25
CA TRP A 648 10.89 -10.02 25.11
C TRP A 648 10.33 -9.51 26.45
N ASP A 649 9.98 -10.38 27.36
CA ASP A 649 9.46 -10.06 28.71
C ASP A 649 10.53 -9.50 29.67
N GLU A 650 11.78 -9.86 29.45
CA GLU A 650 12.92 -9.40 30.24
C GLU A 650 13.58 -8.12 29.67
N VAL A 651 13.35 -7.77 28.40
CA VAL A 651 13.97 -6.63 27.71
C VAL A 651 13.81 -5.31 28.47
N PRO A 652 12.62 -4.95 29.01
CA PRO A 652 12.47 -3.69 29.76
C PRO A 652 13.36 -3.60 31.01
N ALA A 653 13.66 -4.73 31.65
CA ALA A 653 14.55 -4.78 32.84
C ALA A 653 16.04 -4.63 32.45
N HIS A 654 16.41 -4.94 31.23
CA HIS A 654 17.78 -4.85 30.71
C HIS A 654 18.03 -3.54 29.93
N ALA A 655 17.01 -2.71 29.71
CA ALA A 655 17.12 -1.48 28.93
C ALA A 655 18.15 -0.51 29.53
N HIS A 656 18.98 0.08 28.68
CA HIS A 656 20.03 1.03 29.05
C HIS A 656 19.53 2.47 29.20
N VAL A 657 18.36 2.76 28.64
CA VAL A 657 17.71 4.08 28.67
C VAL A 657 16.45 4.01 29.51
N ALA A 658 16.23 5.00 30.35
CA ALA A 658 14.97 5.10 31.08
C ALA A 658 13.83 5.42 30.10
N SER A 659 12.63 4.85 30.39
CA SER A 659 11.41 5.20 29.66
C SER A 659 11.24 6.73 29.59
N GLY A 660 11.02 7.26 28.41
CA GLY A 660 10.73 8.69 28.20
C GLY A 660 9.36 9.12 28.73
N LEU A 661 8.57 8.17 29.22
CA LEU A 661 7.28 8.41 29.86
C LEU A 661 7.52 8.88 31.30
N GLY A 662 7.33 10.18 31.56
CA GLY A 662 7.43 10.72 32.91
C GLY A 662 6.43 10.06 33.88
N ARG A 663 6.60 10.29 35.20
CA ARG A 663 5.82 9.66 36.29
C ARG A 663 4.28 9.76 36.20
N ASN A 664 3.73 10.45 35.21
CA ASN A 664 2.30 10.70 35.02
C ASN A 664 1.67 10.02 33.80
N ALA A 665 2.30 9.00 33.22
CA ALA A 665 1.69 8.27 32.12
C ALA A 665 0.48 7.43 32.57
N PRO A 666 -0.62 7.35 31.76
CA PRO A 666 -1.72 6.44 32.03
C PRO A 666 -1.21 5.00 32.04
N GLY A 667 -1.37 4.28 33.13
CA GLY A 667 -0.83 2.91 33.31
C GLY A 667 0.31 2.79 34.32
N ALA A 668 1.03 3.87 34.66
CA ALA A 668 2.12 3.85 35.66
C ALA A 668 1.65 3.62 37.11
N GLN A 669 0.35 3.73 37.37
CA GLN A 669 -0.22 3.48 38.68
C GLN A 669 -0.54 1.99 38.94
N GLN A 670 -0.79 1.21 37.91
CA GLN A 670 -1.00 -0.25 38.05
C GLN A 670 0.32 -1.02 38.20
N ALA A 671 1.36 -0.60 37.47
CA ALA A 671 2.70 -1.22 37.60
C ALA A 671 3.34 -1.03 39.00
N LYS A 672 2.99 0.06 39.74
CA LYS A 672 3.53 0.31 41.07
C LYS A 672 2.98 -0.60 42.15
N GLN A 673 1.83 -1.22 41.97
CA GLN A 673 1.29 -2.18 42.95
C GLN A 673 1.88 -3.59 42.80
N GLU A 674 2.33 -3.94 41.57
CA GLU A 674 3.02 -5.22 41.33
C GLU A 674 4.53 -5.13 41.64
N GLU A 675 5.18 -3.96 41.43
CA GLU A 675 6.60 -3.73 41.75
C GLU A 675 6.90 -3.69 43.25
N ALA A 676 5.92 -3.43 44.09
CA ALA A 676 6.12 -3.42 45.55
C ALA A 676 6.36 -4.82 46.16
N ASN A 677 6.04 -5.89 45.42
CA ASN A 677 6.19 -7.27 45.87
C ASN A 677 7.41 -8.02 45.28
N ALA A 678 8.15 -7.40 44.34
CA ALA A 678 9.31 -8.01 43.69
C ALA A 678 10.64 -7.26 43.93
N SER A 679 10.77 -6.52 45.05
CA SER A 679 11.67 -5.37 45.15
C SER A 679 13.08 -5.58 45.67
N ASP A 680 13.62 -6.75 45.91
CA ASP A 680 15.00 -6.82 46.42
C ASP A 680 16.08 -7.37 45.46
N GLU A 681 15.74 -8.22 44.52
CA GLU A 681 16.75 -8.74 43.55
C GLU A 681 16.94 -7.88 42.31
N ALA A 682 15.87 -7.17 41.84
CA ALA A 682 15.93 -6.30 40.67
C ALA A 682 16.72 -4.98 40.92
N SER A 683 16.82 -4.54 42.15
CA SER A 683 17.57 -3.31 42.52
C SER A 683 19.08 -3.49 42.36
N ASP A 684 19.60 -4.68 42.58
CA ASP A 684 21.05 -4.96 42.47
C ASP A 684 21.50 -5.14 41.04
N ALA A 685 20.63 -5.66 40.15
CA ALA A 685 20.91 -5.73 38.69
C ALA A 685 20.88 -4.34 38.04
N ARG A 686 19.93 -3.47 38.47
CA ARG A 686 19.87 -2.05 38.00
C ARG A 686 21.08 -1.23 38.47
N ARG A 687 21.59 -1.47 39.68
CA ARG A 687 22.83 -0.82 40.18
C ARG A 687 24.05 -1.27 39.40
N ARG A 688 24.15 -2.53 39.03
CA ARG A 688 25.25 -3.06 38.21
C ARG A 688 25.20 -2.51 36.75
N ALA A 689 24.02 -2.42 36.14
CA ALA A 689 23.84 -1.85 34.83
C ALA A 689 24.11 -0.31 34.79
N ALA A 690 23.64 0.43 35.81
CA ALA A 690 23.91 1.86 35.94
C ALA A 690 25.38 2.17 36.25
N ALA A 691 26.09 1.28 36.95
CA ALA A 691 27.53 1.40 37.16
C ALA A 691 28.36 1.08 35.90
N TYR A 692 27.77 0.42 34.91
CA TYR A 692 28.42 0.05 33.64
C TYR A 692 28.21 1.07 32.50
N CYS A 693 27.34 2.06 32.65
CA CYS A 693 27.24 3.23 31.76
C CYS A 693 28.44 4.15 32.01
N GLY A 694 29.59 3.74 31.48
CA GLY A 694 30.89 4.35 31.75
C GLY A 694 30.99 5.78 31.31
N THR A 695 31.60 6.59 32.17
CA THR A 695 32.14 7.89 31.82
C THR A 695 33.34 7.72 30.87
N LEU A 696 33.73 8.80 30.18
CA LEU A 696 34.85 8.83 29.23
C LEU A 696 36.18 8.28 29.85
N GLU A 697 36.30 8.26 31.17
CA GLU A 697 37.41 7.71 31.91
C GLU A 697 37.37 6.17 32.00
N GLN A 698 36.19 5.58 32.14
CA GLN A 698 35.99 4.12 32.14
C GLN A 698 36.22 3.53 30.75
N ASP A 699 35.86 4.24 29.69
CA ASP A 699 36.18 3.84 28.32
C ASP A 699 37.71 3.85 28.07
N LYS A 700 38.44 4.78 28.68
CA LYS A 700 39.91 4.80 28.64
C LYS A 700 40.56 3.63 29.41
N GLU A 701 39.95 3.26 30.50
CA GLU A 701 40.39 2.14 31.32
C GLU A 701 40.13 0.79 30.66
N LEU A 702 38.99 0.64 30.00
CA LEU A 702 38.66 -0.51 29.16
C LEU A 702 39.59 -0.62 27.95
N LEU A 703 39.91 0.51 27.31
CA LEU A 703 40.89 0.57 26.22
C LEU A 703 42.28 0.16 26.70
N ALA A 704 42.70 0.60 27.87
CA ALA A 704 43.95 0.21 28.47
C ALA A 704 44.03 -1.27 28.88
N ILE A 705 42.94 -1.84 29.34
CA ILE A 705 42.80 -3.30 29.64
C ILE A 705 42.86 -4.10 28.32
N PHE A 706 42.20 -3.62 27.28
CA PHE A 706 42.21 -4.25 25.97
C PHE A 706 43.60 -4.23 25.33
N GLU A 707 44.29 -3.08 25.38
CA GLU A 707 45.67 -2.93 24.91
C GLU A 707 46.68 -3.80 25.68
N ARG A 708 46.43 -3.98 26.99
CA ARG A 708 47.27 -4.86 27.82
C ARG A 708 47.04 -6.35 27.52
N THR A 709 45.87 -6.75 27.12
CA THR A 709 45.47 -8.16 26.85
C THR A 709 45.74 -8.54 25.42
N TYR A 710 45.55 -7.65 24.44
CA TYR A 710 45.61 -7.97 23.00
C TYR A 710 46.65 -7.12 22.22
N GLY A 711 47.40 -6.21 22.90
CA GLY A 711 48.39 -5.35 22.28
C GLY A 711 47.80 -4.06 21.72
N PRO A 712 48.69 -3.04 21.44
CA PRO A 712 48.26 -1.69 21.07
C PRO A 712 47.51 -1.64 19.74
N ILE A 713 46.37 -0.93 19.74
CA ILE A 713 45.50 -0.72 18.56
C ILE A 713 46.16 0.30 17.63
N LYS A 714 46.58 -0.09 16.46
CA LYS A 714 47.16 0.84 15.45
C LYS A 714 46.05 1.73 14.86
N ARG A 715 46.05 3.01 15.22
CA ARG A 715 45.21 4.03 14.55
C ARG A 715 45.64 4.24 13.11
N ARG A 716 44.68 4.26 12.18
CA ARG A 716 44.93 4.54 10.76
C ARG A 716 45.25 6.03 10.62
N GLY A 717 46.49 6.37 10.41
CA GLY A 717 46.90 7.75 10.09
C GLY A 717 48.27 8.19 10.54
N GLU A 718 49.30 7.30 10.52
CA GLU A 718 50.69 7.77 10.49
C GLU A 718 51.59 6.73 9.79
N ALA A 719 52.33 7.21 8.81
CA ALA A 719 53.30 6.40 8.10
C ALA A 719 54.40 5.97 9.04
N ALA A 720 54.61 4.67 9.20
CA ALA A 720 55.77 4.14 9.90
C ALA A 720 56.45 3.10 9.05
N GLY A 721 57.72 3.31 8.92
CA GLY A 721 58.68 2.62 8.07
C GLY A 721 58.87 1.14 8.41
N GLN A 722 59.46 0.51 7.43
CA GLN A 722 60.03 -0.82 7.41
C GLN A 722 60.80 -1.16 8.68
N HIS A 723 60.32 -2.01 9.56
CA HIS A 723 61.05 -2.89 10.45
C HIS A 723 60.05 -3.59 11.39
N ASP A 724 59.39 -4.68 10.95
CA ASP A 724 58.85 -5.70 11.85
C ASP A 724 58.25 -6.93 11.13
N GLN A 725 58.87 -7.34 10.04
CA GLN A 725 58.49 -8.60 9.39
C GLN A 725 59.12 -9.85 10.01
N LEU A 726 59.99 -9.73 11.01
CA LEU A 726 60.67 -10.88 11.65
C LEU A 726 60.06 -11.36 12.97
N ALA A 727 59.19 -10.55 13.61
CA ALA A 727 58.55 -10.94 14.86
C ALA A 727 57.31 -11.83 14.67
N ALA A 728 56.61 -11.70 13.58
CA ALA A 728 55.40 -12.48 13.28
C ALA A 728 55.67 -13.96 12.93
N ARG A 729 56.91 -14.33 12.59
CA ARG A 729 57.29 -15.71 12.27
C ARG A 729 57.67 -16.60 13.48
N LYS A 730 57.85 -16.03 14.67
CA LYS A 730 58.21 -16.76 15.88
C LYS A 730 57.05 -17.12 16.79
N ALA A 731 55.87 -16.57 16.59
CA ALA A 731 54.68 -16.82 17.44
C ALA A 731 53.89 -18.10 17.01
N PHE A 732 54.21 -18.73 15.90
CA PHE A 732 53.48 -19.88 15.38
C PHE A 732 54.13 -21.25 15.69
N ARG A 733 55.12 -21.32 16.58
CA ARG A 733 55.70 -22.60 17.02
C ARG A 733 55.69 -22.69 18.54
N SER A 734 54.60 -23.16 19.14
CA SER A 734 54.54 -24.01 20.32
C SER A 734 53.14 -24.05 20.92
N VAL A 735 52.32 -24.93 20.42
CA VAL A 735 51.26 -25.54 21.24
C VAL A 735 51.29 -27.04 20.94
N GLY A 736 51.76 -27.83 21.89
CA GLY A 736 51.75 -29.27 21.83
C GLY A 736 50.35 -29.85 21.95
N PRO A 737 50.17 -31.17 21.63
CA PRO A 737 48.85 -31.75 21.47
C PRO A 737 48.15 -31.99 22.80
N SER A 738 47.03 -31.31 23.03
CA SER A 738 46.05 -31.66 24.05
C SER A 738 45.09 -32.70 23.48
N GLN A 739 45.13 -33.88 24.03
CA GLN A 739 44.19 -34.97 23.76
C GLN A 739 42.84 -34.60 24.35
N ASN A 740 41.82 -34.45 23.52
CA ASN A 740 40.41 -34.81 23.59
C ASN A 740 39.63 -34.02 22.54
N ARG A 741 39.52 -34.59 21.34
CA ARG A 741 38.55 -34.15 20.32
C ARG A 741 37.69 -35.35 19.98
N THR A 742 36.39 -35.22 20.22
CA THR A 742 35.37 -36.01 19.53
C THR A 742 35.57 -35.87 18.01
N PRO A 743 35.42 -36.94 17.22
CA PRO A 743 35.64 -36.87 15.79
C PRO A 743 34.61 -35.95 15.13
N ALA A 744 35.10 -34.96 14.40
CA ALA A 744 34.28 -34.09 13.57
C ALA A 744 33.65 -34.91 12.42
N ALA A 745 32.40 -34.63 12.09
CA ALA A 745 31.71 -35.22 10.96
C ALA A 745 32.53 -35.01 9.65
N PRO A 746 32.49 -35.93 8.72
CA PRO A 746 33.23 -35.80 7.46
C PRO A 746 32.77 -34.57 6.70
N PRO A 747 33.66 -33.83 6.03
CA PRO A 747 33.31 -32.62 5.30
C PRO A 747 32.29 -32.95 4.19
N PRO A 748 31.33 -32.06 3.93
CA PRO A 748 30.32 -32.30 2.90
C PRO A 748 30.97 -32.50 1.52
N SER A 749 30.56 -33.54 0.80
CA SER A 749 31.03 -33.93 -0.53
C SER A 749 30.14 -33.25 -1.59
N GLY A 750 30.51 -32.06 -2.02
CA GLY A 750 29.80 -31.34 -3.09
C GLY A 750 30.69 -30.26 -3.70
N PRO A 751 30.23 -29.58 -4.77
CA PRO A 751 30.95 -28.47 -5.36
C PRO A 751 31.13 -27.33 -4.31
N GLU A 752 32.28 -26.67 -4.40
CA GLU A 752 32.56 -25.50 -3.55
C GLU A 752 31.84 -24.28 -4.13
N TYR A 753 31.08 -23.56 -3.31
CA TYR A 753 30.44 -22.29 -3.68
C TYR A 753 31.30 -21.12 -3.23
N LEU A 754 31.50 -20.14 -4.14
CA LEU A 754 32.24 -18.92 -3.91
C LEU A 754 31.30 -17.72 -3.99
N LEU A 755 30.92 -17.17 -2.85
CA LEU A 755 30.12 -15.95 -2.75
C LEU A 755 31.02 -14.73 -2.74
N VAL A 756 30.79 -13.76 -3.61
CA VAL A 756 31.64 -12.56 -3.78
C VAL A 756 30.81 -11.30 -3.69
N ASP A 757 31.15 -10.42 -2.76
CA ASP A 757 30.62 -9.05 -2.74
C ASP A 757 31.31 -8.23 -3.83
N GLY A 758 30.56 -7.91 -4.90
CA GLY A 758 31.11 -7.29 -6.08
C GLY A 758 31.66 -5.89 -5.86
N TYR A 759 30.94 -5.04 -5.12
CA TYR A 759 31.43 -3.69 -4.88
C TYR A 759 32.57 -3.65 -3.87
N ASN A 760 32.55 -4.50 -2.88
CA ASN A 760 33.63 -4.62 -1.91
C ASN A 760 34.94 -5.01 -2.60
N VAL A 761 34.87 -5.94 -3.58
CA VAL A 761 36.03 -6.34 -4.39
C VAL A 761 36.44 -5.24 -5.37
N ILE A 762 35.52 -4.63 -6.11
CA ILE A 762 35.85 -3.54 -7.07
C ILE A 762 36.58 -2.39 -6.38
N PHE A 763 36.14 -1.98 -5.20
CA PHE A 763 36.76 -0.87 -4.48
C PHE A 763 38.01 -1.25 -3.68
N ALA A 764 38.24 -2.55 -3.44
CA ALA A 764 39.43 -3.06 -2.76
C ALA A 764 40.61 -3.29 -3.71
N TRP A 765 40.37 -3.59 -5.00
CA TRP A 765 41.42 -3.88 -6.00
C TRP A 765 41.81 -2.60 -6.75
N ASP A 766 43.07 -2.23 -6.76
CA ASP A 766 43.52 -0.96 -7.33
C ASP A 766 43.27 -0.81 -8.85
N GLU A 767 43.31 -1.93 -9.60
CA GLU A 767 42.98 -1.99 -11.02
C GLU A 767 41.51 -1.68 -11.28
N LEU A 768 40.61 -2.41 -10.61
CA LEU A 768 39.16 -2.27 -10.77
C LEU A 768 38.66 -0.91 -10.25
N LYS A 769 39.28 -0.41 -9.18
CA LYS A 769 38.96 0.90 -8.61
C LYS A 769 39.24 2.05 -9.58
N LYS A 770 40.32 1.96 -10.37
CA LYS A 770 40.64 2.95 -11.41
C LYS A 770 39.58 2.92 -12.52
N ILE A 771 39.23 1.72 -13.00
CA ILE A 771 38.20 1.56 -14.02
C ILE A 771 36.83 2.07 -13.49
N ALA A 772 36.51 1.76 -12.24
CA ALA A 772 35.25 2.19 -11.61
C ALA A 772 35.12 3.72 -11.46
N ALA A 773 36.24 4.44 -11.34
CA ALA A 773 36.25 5.89 -11.29
C ALA A 773 35.84 6.53 -12.63
N GLU A 774 36.08 5.85 -13.75
CA GLU A 774 35.69 6.31 -15.09
C GLU A 774 34.34 5.70 -15.52
N ASN A 775 34.15 4.42 -15.32
CA ASN A 775 32.93 3.70 -15.70
C ASN A 775 32.72 2.47 -14.80
N LEU A 776 31.69 2.53 -13.96
CA LEU A 776 31.36 1.48 -13.00
C LEU A 776 30.90 0.18 -13.68
N ASP A 777 30.20 0.27 -14.81
CA ASP A 777 29.76 -0.90 -15.57
C ASP A 777 30.91 -1.63 -16.26
N ALA A 778 31.93 -0.90 -16.70
CA ALA A 778 33.15 -1.49 -17.21
C ALA A 778 33.93 -2.25 -16.13
N ALA A 779 33.96 -1.71 -14.89
CA ALA A 779 34.58 -2.39 -13.76
C ALA A 779 33.84 -3.66 -13.36
N ARG A 780 32.48 -3.65 -13.38
CA ARG A 780 31.65 -4.84 -13.16
C ARG A 780 31.95 -5.93 -14.18
N ARG A 781 31.92 -5.60 -15.46
CA ARG A 781 32.24 -6.58 -16.55
C ARG A 781 33.64 -7.15 -16.40
N ARG A 782 34.60 -6.30 -16.10
CA ARG A 782 35.99 -6.75 -15.87
C ARG A 782 36.10 -7.72 -14.70
N LEU A 783 35.40 -7.46 -13.59
CA LEU A 783 35.34 -8.39 -12.45
C LEU A 783 34.65 -9.70 -12.82
N MET A 784 33.57 -9.64 -13.59
CA MET A 784 32.84 -10.83 -14.06
C MET A 784 33.76 -11.73 -14.92
N ASP A 785 34.50 -11.18 -15.85
CA ASP A 785 35.47 -11.91 -16.69
C ASP A 785 36.55 -12.58 -15.86
N ILE A 786 37.13 -11.86 -14.89
CA ILE A 786 38.14 -12.39 -13.97
C ILE A 786 37.60 -13.56 -13.16
N LEU A 787 36.39 -13.43 -12.61
CA LEU A 787 35.75 -14.50 -11.82
C LEU A 787 35.39 -15.73 -12.67
N CYS A 788 34.99 -15.53 -13.91
CA CYS A 788 34.73 -16.65 -14.85
C CYS A 788 35.97 -17.47 -15.09
N ASN A 789 37.12 -16.83 -15.35
CA ASN A 789 38.39 -17.49 -15.56
C ASN A 789 38.85 -18.23 -14.29
N TYR A 790 38.79 -17.57 -13.14
CA TYR A 790 39.11 -18.16 -11.86
C TYR A 790 38.27 -19.42 -11.55
N ALA A 791 36.95 -19.31 -11.71
CA ALA A 791 36.01 -20.40 -11.41
C ALA A 791 36.19 -21.58 -12.33
N GLY A 792 36.46 -21.35 -13.61
CA GLY A 792 36.79 -22.41 -14.58
C GLY A 792 38.02 -23.23 -14.19
N TYR A 793 39.06 -22.57 -13.71
CA TYR A 793 40.31 -23.23 -13.27
C TYR A 793 40.12 -23.96 -11.93
N ARG A 794 39.48 -23.33 -10.93
CA ARG A 794 39.29 -23.88 -9.57
C ARG A 794 38.14 -24.85 -9.46
N LYS A 795 37.30 -24.97 -10.48
CA LYS A 795 36.11 -25.85 -10.53
C LYS A 795 35.15 -25.56 -9.37
N CYS A 796 34.93 -24.29 -9.03
CA CYS A 796 33.98 -23.82 -8.05
C CYS A 796 32.75 -23.15 -8.73
N VAL A 797 31.66 -23.00 -8.00
CA VAL A 797 30.46 -22.30 -8.46
C VAL A 797 30.49 -20.87 -7.91
N PRO A 798 30.81 -19.84 -8.73
CA PRO A 798 30.87 -18.47 -8.27
C PRO A 798 29.51 -17.83 -8.33
N ILE A 799 29.17 -17.09 -7.27
CA ILE A 799 27.99 -16.24 -7.14
C ILE A 799 28.47 -14.82 -6.80
N LEU A 800 28.31 -13.91 -7.75
CA LEU A 800 28.69 -12.51 -7.61
C LEU A 800 27.46 -11.67 -7.25
N VAL A 801 27.54 -10.92 -6.17
CA VAL A 801 26.42 -10.14 -5.67
C VAL A 801 26.72 -8.66 -5.77
N PHE A 802 25.77 -7.89 -6.30
CA PHE A 802 25.84 -6.42 -6.38
C PHE A 802 24.63 -5.77 -5.70
N ASP A 803 24.85 -4.69 -4.98
CA ASP A 803 23.75 -3.87 -4.43
C ASP A 803 22.98 -3.15 -5.53
N ALA A 804 21.64 -3.29 -5.50
CA ALA A 804 20.74 -2.72 -6.50
C ALA A 804 20.70 -1.17 -6.50
N TYR A 805 20.99 -0.51 -5.38
CA TYR A 805 20.92 0.96 -5.30
C TYR A 805 21.91 1.69 -6.24
N ARG A 806 22.87 0.97 -6.83
CA ARG A 806 23.80 1.48 -7.84
C ARG A 806 23.50 1.00 -9.27
N VAL A 807 22.41 0.26 -9.45
CA VAL A 807 21.96 -0.23 -10.77
C VAL A 807 20.59 0.37 -11.09
N LYS A 808 20.50 1.26 -12.07
CA LYS A 808 19.24 1.87 -12.47
C LYS A 808 18.30 0.80 -13.08
N GLY A 809 17.17 0.54 -12.43
CA GLY A 809 16.01 -0.10 -13.05
C GLY A 809 15.80 -1.60 -12.80
N ALA A 810 16.43 -2.23 -11.81
CA ALA A 810 16.31 -3.65 -11.60
C ALA A 810 15.53 -4.00 -10.30
N GLY A 811 14.41 -4.70 -10.47
CA GLY A 811 14.00 -5.69 -9.48
C GLY A 811 15.09 -6.76 -9.40
N ARG A 812 15.02 -7.69 -8.42
CA ARG A 812 16.01 -8.76 -8.26
C ARG A 812 16.24 -9.47 -9.61
N GLU A 813 17.33 -9.11 -10.30
CA GLU A 813 17.71 -9.73 -11.55
C GLU A 813 18.81 -10.75 -11.26
N GLN A 814 18.58 -11.97 -11.69
CA GLN A 814 19.57 -13.02 -11.71
C GLN A 814 20.02 -13.18 -13.16
N GLU A 815 21.27 -12.86 -13.43
CA GLU A 815 21.90 -13.00 -14.72
C GLU A 815 22.94 -14.13 -14.67
N THR A 816 23.05 -14.92 -15.71
CA THR A 816 24.12 -15.90 -15.83
C THR A 816 25.13 -15.38 -16.85
N TRP A 817 26.35 -15.08 -16.39
CA TRP A 817 27.45 -14.65 -17.22
C TRP A 817 28.43 -15.82 -17.38
N HIS A 818 28.36 -16.55 -18.49
CA HIS A 818 29.10 -17.80 -18.73
C HIS A 818 28.89 -18.82 -17.60
N ASN A 819 29.91 -19.05 -16.76
CA ASN A 819 29.90 -19.98 -15.62
C ASN A 819 29.71 -19.25 -14.25
N LEU A 820 29.36 -17.98 -14.28
CA LEU A 820 29.16 -17.12 -13.11
C LEU A 820 27.67 -16.75 -12.93
N HIS A 821 27.17 -16.91 -11.73
CA HIS A 821 25.84 -16.40 -11.36
C HIS A 821 25.98 -14.98 -10.81
N VAL A 822 25.39 -14.01 -11.48
CA VAL A 822 25.38 -12.59 -11.05
C VAL A 822 24.02 -12.28 -10.47
N ILE A 823 23.98 -11.73 -9.27
CA ILE A 823 22.76 -11.39 -8.56
C ILE A 823 22.79 -9.91 -8.20
N TYR A 824 21.78 -9.19 -8.65
CA TYR A 824 21.52 -7.83 -8.21
C TYR A 824 20.46 -7.88 -7.09
N THR A 825 20.77 -7.36 -5.91
CA THR A 825 19.86 -7.40 -4.77
C THR A 825 18.63 -6.53 -5.02
N ARG A 826 17.57 -6.69 -4.23
CA ARG A 826 16.43 -5.78 -4.26
C ARG A 826 16.81 -4.44 -3.60
N GLU A 827 16.08 -3.38 -3.90
CA GLU A 827 16.30 -2.01 -3.42
C GLU A 827 16.41 -1.87 -1.88
N ALA A 828 15.87 -2.86 -1.13
CA ALA A 828 15.93 -2.93 0.33
C ALA A 828 16.84 -4.06 0.87
N GLU A 829 17.55 -4.80 -0.01
CA GLU A 829 18.42 -5.92 0.36
C GLU A 829 19.86 -5.56 0.00
N THR A 830 20.76 -5.49 0.97
CA THR A 830 22.19 -5.27 0.70
C THR A 830 22.84 -6.57 0.21
N ALA A 831 23.99 -6.44 -0.47
CA ALA A 831 24.81 -7.61 -0.89
C ALA A 831 25.15 -8.47 0.34
N ASP A 832 25.48 -7.84 1.46
CA ASP A 832 25.80 -8.50 2.72
C ASP A 832 24.64 -9.37 3.23
N MET A 833 23.42 -8.85 3.26
CA MET A 833 22.22 -9.60 3.69
C MET A 833 21.95 -10.80 2.80
N PHE A 834 22.16 -10.63 1.48
CA PHE A 834 21.98 -11.73 0.54
C PHE A 834 23.05 -12.81 0.76
N ILE A 835 24.31 -12.42 0.90
CA ILE A 835 25.46 -13.32 1.11
C ILE A 835 25.29 -14.09 2.42
N GLU A 836 24.85 -13.44 3.48
CA GLU A 836 24.58 -14.08 4.78
C GLU A 836 23.53 -15.18 4.64
N ARG A 837 22.38 -14.87 4.03
CA ARG A 837 21.30 -15.84 3.82
C ARG A 837 21.74 -16.99 2.92
N ALA A 838 22.37 -16.70 1.79
CA ALA A 838 22.87 -17.71 0.88
C ALA A 838 23.94 -18.60 1.54
N THR A 839 24.80 -18.03 2.37
CA THR A 839 25.78 -18.76 3.17
C THR A 839 25.10 -19.73 4.13
N HIS A 840 24.07 -19.29 4.86
CA HIS A 840 23.34 -20.14 5.79
C HIS A 840 22.64 -21.33 5.09
N GLU A 841 22.10 -21.11 3.90
CA GLU A 841 21.44 -22.16 3.12
C GLU A 841 22.45 -23.15 2.50
N LEU A 842 23.49 -22.64 1.86
CA LEU A 842 24.47 -23.45 1.13
C LEU A 842 25.43 -24.21 2.06
N ALA A 843 25.82 -23.63 3.20
CA ALA A 843 26.77 -24.26 4.12
C ALA A 843 26.22 -25.53 4.79
N LYS A 844 24.90 -25.78 4.77
CA LYS A 844 24.27 -27.02 5.26
C LYS A 844 24.74 -28.26 4.48
N ASN A 845 24.98 -28.13 3.18
CA ASN A 845 25.24 -29.27 2.28
C ASN A 845 26.52 -29.13 1.45
N HIS A 846 27.11 -27.93 1.41
CA HIS A 846 28.25 -27.61 0.52
C HIS A 846 29.35 -26.84 1.27
N ARG A 847 30.55 -26.87 0.69
CA ARG A 847 31.62 -25.98 1.13
C ARG A 847 31.36 -24.59 0.58
N VAL A 848 31.32 -23.58 1.46
CA VAL A 848 31.08 -22.21 1.07
C VAL A 848 32.27 -21.32 1.45
N ARG A 849 32.74 -20.54 0.49
CA ARG A 849 33.72 -19.46 0.70
C ARG A 849 33.08 -18.11 0.40
N VAL A 850 33.34 -17.16 1.26
CA VAL A 850 32.80 -15.79 1.12
C VAL A 850 33.95 -14.82 0.99
N VAL A 851 33.90 -13.96 -0.05
CA VAL A 851 34.85 -12.89 -0.31
C VAL A 851 34.20 -11.57 0.03
N SER A 852 34.59 -11.00 1.18
CA SER A 852 34.20 -9.66 1.63
C SER A 852 35.27 -9.07 2.52
N SER A 853 35.39 -7.73 2.50
CA SER A 853 36.32 -7.00 3.37
C SER A 853 35.63 -6.34 4.54
N ASP A 854 34.32 -6.42 4.63
CA ASP A 854 33.57 -5.82 5.72
C ASP A 854 33.78 -6.61 7.03
N GLY A 855 34.06 -5.86 8.11
CA GLY A 855 34.41 -6.44 9.40
C GLY A 855 33.23 -7.06 10.15
N ALA A 856 32.00 -6.61 9.87
CA ALA A 856 30.79 -7.04 10.55
C ALA A 856 30.31 -8.43 10.09
N GLU A 857 30.44 -8.75 8.81
CA GLU A 857 30.11 -10.07 8.24
C GLU A 857 31.00 -11.22 8.77
N GLN A 858 32.16 -10.89 9.32
CA GLN A 858 33.17 -11.86 9.70
C GLN A 858 32.73 -12.90 10.72
N ILE A 859 31.87 -12.53 11.63
CA ILE A 859 31.47 -13.37 12.76
C ILE A 859 30.29 -14.29 12.37
N ILE A 860 29.37 -13.78 11.57
CA ILE A 860 28.18 -14.51 11.13
C ILE A 860 28.56 -15.62 10.15
N ILE A 861 29.49 -15.33 9.23
CA ILE A 861 30.00 -16.29 8.25
C ILE A 861 30.74 -17.45 8.94
N LEU A 862 31.57 -17.15 9.95
CA LEU A 862 32.27 -18.16 10.74
C LEU A 862 31.30 -19.00 11.61
N GLY A 863 30.23 -18.41 12.12
CA GLY A 863 29.18 -19.13 12.89
C GLY A 863 28.41 -20.14 12.04
N ASN A 864 28.31 -19.92 10.73
CA ASN A 864 27.60 -20.79 9.78
C ASN A 864 28.51 -21.84 9.11
N GLY A 865 29.79 -21.93 9.48
CA GLY A 865 30.71 -22.97 8.99
C GLY A 865 31.33 -22.65 7.61
N ALA A 866 31.19 -21.43 7.08
CA ALA A 866 31.80 -21.00 5.83
C ALA A 866 33.22 -20.44 6.02
N LEU A 867 34.06 -20.55 4.98
CA LEU A 867 35.41 -20.02 4.96
C LEU A 867 35.44 -18.60 4.40
N ARG A 868 35.95 -17.65 5.17
CA ARG A 868 36.08 -16.27 4.73
C ARG A 868 37.44 -15.95 4.10
N VAL A 869 37.41 -15.13 3.04
CA VAL A 869 38.58 -14.59 2.37
C VAL A 869 38.42 -13.07 2.24
N SER A 870 39.39 -12.28 2.67
CA SER A 870 39.34 -10.81 2.44
C SER A 870 39.55 -10.48 0.96
N ALA A 871 38.93 -9.41 0.43
CA ALA A 871 39.05 -9.02 -0.97
C ALA A 871 40.51 -8.88 -1.44
N ARG A 872 41.39 -8.38 -0.60
CA ARG A 872 42.85 -8.31 -0.91
C ARG A 872 43.56 -9.67 -0.87
N ALA A 873 43.13 -10.59 -0.02
CA ALA A 873 43.69 -11.96 -0.01
C ALA A 873 43.21 -12.73 -1.24
N PHE A 874 41.97 -12.49 -1.64
CA PHE A 874 41.39 -13.04 -2.84
C PHE A 874 42.06 -12.50 -4.13
N GLU A 875 42.40 -11.21 -4.19
CA GLU A 875 43.17 -10.63 -5.30
C GLU A 875 44.47 -11.38 -5.52
N ARG A 876 45.22 -11.66 -4.45
CA ARG A 876 46.46 -12.40 -4.54
C ARG A 876 46.25 -13.83 -5.02
N GLU A 877 45.20 -14.47 -4.60
CA GLU A 877 44.82 -15.82 -5.05
C GLU A 877 44.47 -15.85 -6.53
N VAL A 878 43.67 -14.87 -6.99
CA VAL A 878 43.29 -14.73 -8.41
C VAL A 878 44.49 -14.47 -9.29
N ARG A 879 45.37 -13.56 -8.88
CA ARG A 879 46.63 -13.30 -9.65
C ARG A 879 47.57 -14.51 -9.70
N ALA A 880 47.62 -15.31 -8.64
CA ALA A 880 48.38 -16.57 -8.66
C ALA A 880 47.78 -17.55 -9.68
N VAL A 881 46.45 -17.69 -9.69
CA VAL A 881 45.75 -18.53 -10.66
C VAL A 881 45.91 -18.02 -12.09
N GLU A 882 45.87 -16.71 -12.33
CA GLU A 882 46.13 -16.13 -13.65
C GLU A 882 47.56 -16.39 -14.12
N ALA A 883 48.55 -16.39 -13.21
CA ALA A 883 49.93 -16.72 -13.51
C ALA A 883 50.06 -18.22 -13.87
N GLU A 884 49.44 -19.13 -13.11
CA GLU A 884 49.37 -20.55 -13.39
C GLU A 884 48.71 -20.85 -14.74
N ILE A 885 47.62 -20.17 -15.08
CA ILE A 885 46.94 -20.31 -16.37
C ILE A 885 47.86 -19.85 -17.53
N ARG A 886 48.61 -18.76 -17.37
CA ARG A 886 49.55 -18.27 -18.38
C ARG A 886 50.69 -19.30 -18.60
N GLU A 887 51.26 -19.80 -17.51
CA GLU A 887 52.31 -20.81 -17.57
C GLU A 887 51.82 -22.12 -18.27
N PHE A 888 50.55 -22.48 -18.06
CA PHE A 888 49.92 -23.60 -18.74
C PHE A 888 49.63 -23.37 -20.24
N LEU A 889 49.36 -22.14 -20.64
CA LEU A 889 49.10 -21.76 -22.04
C LEU A 889 50.42 -21.54 -22.84
N ASP A 890 51.51 -21.20 -22.14
CA ASP A 890 52.84 -21.02 -22.74
C ASP A 890 53.63 -22.33 -22.86
N GLN A 891 53.14 -23.46 -22.30
CA GLN A 891 53.62 -24.84 -22.50
C GLN A 891 52.84 -25.52 -23.64
#